data_f3ebf872ceeda805196f772ee0f0ea09
#
_entry.id   f3ebf872ceeda805196f772ee0f0ea09
#
_cell.length_a   1.000
_cell.length_b   1.000
_cell.length_c   1.000
_cell.angle_alpha   90.00
_cell.angle_beta   90.00
_cell.angle_gamma   90.00
#
_symmetry.space_group_name_H-M   'P 1'
#
loop_
_entity.id
_entity.type
_entity.pdbx_description
1 polymer ?
#
loop_
_entity_poly.entity_id
_entity_poly.type
_entity_poly.pdbx_seq_one_letter_code
_entity_poly.pdbx_strand_id
1 'polypeptide(L)'
;MVQDHTRKWRVLVLIALLSLALKPMAAQNMIVWEGSSQHQFKIGAVDSITFTETSTDDVIDEVSAGQLETILNRRSPAWEPYEYVAGGRALGTDITVSPDPMIGYVWDNPTANDPLQAYIMTPVLAYARTGEGNFENLETVGQGSSIKVNGPGTIVLDFGAELPAWLEIDSPDLSGTVTLGVSEYNEVESYSGHKTKAPTKVGTNTYRLELNSELYEGVRFAFINVEKFVAPFTITAVRAVCQVMPVNYVSSFNSDNQMLDSIWYVAAWDVRANLREDCFGAILLDRGDRISWTGDAYTAQAAALVAFANYDAVLKNLRFTEEHVNNIETYELMWVESLIDYYMYSGDREGLESLLDKAYKRLDHAYSIFDSPTGLRFVGWDDRTGTGFDHSECEQNKLCYQAMAIGTWKHFADALERIGKTAKARLYRNYATRKAQQLLGTGNFISKMGMHAAADAINAGLTDDLSRLYHPDLADRLQRLSYSPFNQCMIIDAMAAAGHHDHAFASIMDMWGGQIAYGGTTFFEVYRPDWNNILPHNGPVPYTQAGHTSLAHPWGAGVLAWLTEEMLGVKPTAPGFSTFRVHPHFCGYARRVKGDVSTPHGIIRASFDLVSGQHTLSVPDSTVANYAIPREGMGITSVLMNGQAVSPSREDEQFFYLDSLAAGEYTFEVYYTGTPTEPLQEEYIYAAQLLDVDYETHGEWYTKYGQDGYFIVGGDNGKDLAVLPDYVESITFDYICNPSYHRTVINPQDPIAKLPVNPDGTGAKVFACYYSRDLHMCPVDIRLKEQHPYTVALYVADCETKGMDRNQSIEVFDLETMNRIAPLTRVDNMKGGVYIVYSYNKSMRIRCNHIRGDNAVYNALFFGKK
;
A
#
# COMPACT_ATOMS: atom_id res chain seq x y z
N MET A 1 -30.75 -26.22 -15.11
CA MET A 1 -30.85 -26.17 -16.59
C MET A 1 -31.17 -24.77 -17.15
N VAL A 2 -31.59 -23.83 -16.35
CA VAL A 2 -31.88 -22.41 -16.78
C VAL A 2 -30.72 -21.46 -16.57
N GLN A 3 -29.84 -21.72 -15.62
CA GLN A 3 -28.63 -20.88 -15.35
C GLN A 3 -27.51 -21.08 -16.38
N ASP A 4 -27.41 -22.26 -16.99
CA ASP A 4 -26.37 -22.57 -17.98
C ASP A 4 -26.57 -21.86 -19.34
N HIS A 5 -27.83 -21.56 -19.69
CA HIS A 5 -28.12 -20.82 -20.92
C HIS A 5 -27.78 -19.33 -20.85
N THR A 6 -27.88 -18.72 -19.68
CA THR A 6 -27.59 -17.28 -19.52
C THR A 6 -26.10 -16.98 -19.55
N ARG A 7 -25.25 -17.88 -19.05
CA ARG A 7 -23.80 -17.74 -19.17
C ARG A 7 -23.29 -17.90 -20.59
N LYS A 8 -23.78 -18.89 -21.30
CA LYS A 8 -23.45 -19.11 -22.74
C LYS A 8 -23.88 -17.93 -23.61
N TRP A 9 -25.02 -17.30 -23.32
CA TRP A 9 -25.48 -16.14 -24.04
C TRP A 9 -24.65 -14.89 -23.75
N ARG A 10 -24.17 -14.71 -22.52
CA ARG A 10 -23.29 -13.57 -22.17
C ARG A 10 -21.93 -13.66 -22.85
N VAL A 11 -21.35 -14.85 -22.93
CA VAL A 11 -20.09 -15.07 -23.65
C VAL A 11 -20.29 -14.93 -25.17
N LEU A 12 -21.37 -15.45 -25.72
CA LEU A 12 -21.69 -15.29 -27.14
C LEU A 12 -22.01 -13.84 -27.53
N VAL A 13 -22.65 -13.07 -26.65
CA VAL A 13 -22.91 -11.65 -26.86
C VAL A 13 -21.64 -10.83 -26.75
N LEU A 14 -20.73 -11.16 -25.84
CA LEU A 14 -19.41 -10.52 -25.75
C LEU A 14 -18.55 -10.79 -27.00
N ILE A 15 -18.54 -12.02 -27.51
CA ILE A 15 -17.84 -12.39 -28.75
C ILE A 15 -18.50 -11.72 -29.97
N ALA A 16 -19.82 -11.64 -30.02
CA ALA A 16 -20.54 -10.95 -31.10
C ALA A 16 -20.40 -9.43 -31.03
N LEU A 17 -20.30 -8.83 -29.85
CA LEU A 17 -20.03 -7.39 -29.68
C LEU A 17 -18.57 -7.03 -30.03
N LEU A 18 -17.63 -7.91 -29.74
CA LEU A 18 -16.24 -7.78 -30.18
C LEU A 18 -16.09 -7.91 -31.70
N SER A 19 -16.91 -8.74 -32.36
CA SER A 19 -16.86 -8.88 -33.82
C SER A 19 -17.56 -7.77 -34.60
N LEU A 20 -18.42 -6.99 -33.96
CA LEU A 20 -19.14 -5.86 -34.58
C LEU A 20 -18.43 -4.50 -34.43
N ALA A 21 -17.43 -4.41 -33.57
CA ALA A 21 -16.67 -3.17 -33.31
C ALA A 21 -15.38 -3.05 -34.11
N LEU A 22 -15.02 -4.03 -34.97
CA LEU A 22 -13.72 -4.07 -35.62
C LEU A 22 -13.78 -3.52 -37.06
N LYS A 23 -13.38 -2.27 -37.25
CA LYS A 23 -12.73 -1.85 -38.48
C LYS A 23 -11.38 -2.59 -38.59
N PRO A 24 -10.90 -2.93 -39.81
CA PRO A 24 -9.68 -3.72 -39.94
C PRO A 24 -8.47 -2.93 -39.44
N MET A 25 -8.03 -3.20 -38.23
CA MET A 25 -6.70 -2.85 -37.74
C MET A 25 -5.80 -4.09 -37.89
N ALA A 26 -4.61 -3.86 -38.44
CA ALA A 26 -3.62 -4.90 -38.69
C ALA A 26 -3.17 -5.59 -37.40
N ALA A 27 -3.01 -6.91 -37.47
CA ALA A 27 -2.36 -7.80 -36.52
C ALA A 27 -2.82 -7.59 -35.04
N GLN A 28 -3.93 -8.21 -34.66
CA GLN A 28 -4.33 -8.30 -33.26
C GLN A 28 -3.84 -9.61 -32.67
N ASN A 29 -3.17 -9.50 -31.54
CA ASN A 29 -2.80 -10.65 -30.72
C ASN A 29 -3.80 -10.80 -29.58
N MET A 30 -4.16 -12.03 -29.27
CA MET A 30 -4.87 -12.38 -28.05
C MET A 30 -3.82 -12.65 -26.98
N ILE A 31 -3.97 -12.03 -25.84
CA ILE A 31 -3.10 -12.20 -24.69
C ILE A 31 -3.88 -13.01 -23.65
N VAL A 32 -3.36 -14.18 -23.30
CA VAL A 32 -3.89 -15.00 -22.22
C VAL A 32 -2.89 -14.95 -21.07
N TRP A 33 -3.36 -14.57 -19.91
CA TRP A 33 -2.56 -14.57 -18.70
C TRP A 33 -2.82 -15.86 -17.93
N GLU A 34 -1.76 -16.59 -17.62
CA GLU A 34 -1.76 -17.75 -16.74
C GLU A 34 -0.90 -17.39 -15.53
N GLY A 35 -1.53 -16.96 -14.44
CA GLY A 35 -0.83 -16.36 -13.31
C GLY A 35 -0.06 -15.11 -13.74
N SER A 36 1.26 -15.08 -13.51
CA SER A 36 2.14 -14.01 -13.97
C SER A 36 2.70 -14.24 -15.39
N SER A 37 2.37 -15.34 -16.04
CA SER A 37 2.86 -15.68 -17.37
C SER A 37 1.91 -15.17 -18.45
N GLN A 38 2.47 -14.46 -19.42
CA GLN A 38 1.73 -13.93 -20.56
C GLN A 38 1.95 -14.82 -21.78
N HIS A 39 0.87 -15.35 -22.34
CA HIS A 39 0.87 -16.09 -23.59
C HIS A 39 0.22 -15.25 -24.68
N GLN A 40 0.97 -14.98 -25.75
CA GLN A 40 0.51 -14.16 -26.86
C GLN A 40 0.20 -15.05 -28.09
N PHE A 41 -1.02 -14.96 -28.59
CA PHE A 41 -1.48 -15.70 -29.75
C PHE A 41 -1.92 -14.72 -30.85
N LYS A 42 -1.53 -14.98 -32.09
CA LYS A 42 -2.10 -14.27 -33.25
C LYS A 42 -3.56 -14.68 -33.40
N ILE A 43 -4.50 -13.75 -33.38
CA ILE A 43 -5.94 -14.06 -33.44
C ILE A 43 -6.29 -14.88 -34.67
N GLY A 44 -5.62 -14.66 -35.81
CA GLY A 44 -5.81 -15.45 -37.03
C GLY A 44 -5.25 -16.90 -37.00
N ALA A 45 -4.58 -17.28 -35.89
CA ALA A 45 -4.06 -18.65 -35.68
C ALA A 45 -4.81 -19.40 -34.56
N VAL A 46 -5.90 -18.81 -34.03
CA VAL A 46 -6.73 -19.44 -32.97
C VAL A 46 -8.00 -19.96 -33.62
N ASP A 47 -8.08 -21.26 -33.79
CA ASP A 47 -9.28 -21.91 -34.38
C ASP A 47 -10.43 -22.05 -33.38
N SER A 48 -10.13 -22.22 -32.10
CA SER A 48 -11.13 -22.31 -31.02
C SER A 48 -10.53 -22.03 -29.66
N ILE A 49 -11.35 -21.51 -28.74
CA ILE A 49 -11.02 -21.40 -27.30
C ILE A 49 -12.01 -22.32 -26.58
N THR A 50 -11.50 -23.34 -25.93
CA THR A 50 -12.30 -24.26 -25.11
C THR A 50 -11.92 -24.09 -23.65
N PHE A 51 -12.91 -23.82 -22.81
CA PHE A 51 -12.72 -23.82 -21.35
C PHE A 51 -13.19 -25.20 -20.87
N THR A 52 -12.27 -25.96 -20.31
CA THR A 52 -12.59 -27.21 -19.60
C THR A 52 -12.66 -26.93 -18.11
N GLU A 53 -13.76 -27.28 -17.47
CA GLU A 53 -13.79 -27.34 -16.02
C GLU A 53 -12.95 -28.56 -15.60
N THR A 54 -11.72 -28.31 -15.14
CA THR A 54 -10.99 -29.30 -14.34
C THR A 54 -11.53 -29.25 -12.91
N SER A 55 -11.67 -30.42 -12.30
CA SER A 55 -12.08 -30.51 -10.90
C SER A 55 -11.12 -29.68 -10.04
N THR A 56 -11.65 -28.77 -9.27
CA THR A 56 -10.92 -27.77 -8.50
C THR A 56 -10.04 -28.35 -7.38
N ASP A 57 -10.12 -29.63 -7.12
CA ASP A 57 -9.49 -30.23 -5.94
C ASP A 57 -7.98 -30.51 -6.08
N ASP A 58 -7.46 -30.67 -7.31
CA ASP A 58 -6.03 -30.96 -7.55
C ASP A 58 -5.20 -29.74 -7.99
N VAL A 59 -5.84 -28.66 -8.45
CA VAL A 59 -5.15 -27.49 -9.05
C VAL A 59 -4.72 -26.47 -8.00
N ILE A 60 -5.37 -26.42 -6.84
CA ILE A 60 -5.14 -25.39 -5.83
C ILE A 60 -3.78 -25.54 -5.15
N ASP A 61 -3.32 -26.77 -4.89
CA ASP A 61 -2.03 -27.01 -4.23
C ASP A 61 -0.82 -26.75 -5.14
N GLU A 62 -0.94 -26.99 -6.45
CA GLU A 62 0.18 -26.73 -7.39
C GLU A 62 0.31 -25.24 -7.75
N VAL A 63 -0.78 -24.53 -7.88
CA VAL A 63 -0.76 -23.09 -8.21
C VAL A 63 -0.27 -22.27 -7.03
N SER A 64 -0.67 -22.58 -5.80
CA SER A 64 -0.18 -21.88 -4.60
C SER A 64 1.30 -22.17 -4.33
N ALA A 65 1.78 -23.38 -4.59
CA ALA A 65 3.20 -23.71 -4.48
C ALA A 65 4.04 -22.96 -5.51
N GLY A 66 3.60 -22.86 -6.75
CA GLY A 66 4.29 -22.11 -7.81
C GLY A 66 4.34 -20.60 -7.56
N GLN A 67 3.26 -20.02 -7.03
CA GLN A 67 3.26 -18.61 -6.62
C GLN A 67 4.13 -18.37 -5.38
N LEU A 68 4.11 -19.25 -4.42
CA LEU A 68 5.00 -19.26 -3.28
C LEU A 68 6.48 -19.23 -3.70
N GLU A 69 6.90 -20.10 -4.59
CA GLU A 69 8.26 -20.07 -5.11
C GLU A 69 8.59 -18.79 -5.86
N THR A 70 7.66 -18.24 -6.61
CA THR A 70 7.88 -17.04 -7.41
C THR A 70 7.91 -15.78 -6.55
N ILE A 71 7.04 -15.66 -5.57
CA ILE A 71 6.94 -14.45 -4.74
C ILE A 71 7.79 -14.56 -3.47
N LEU A 72 7.80 -15.72 -2.79
CA LEU A 72 8.41 -15.89 -1.48
C LEU A 72 9.87 -16.18 -1.44
N ASN A 73 10.24 -17.22 -2.10
CA ASN A 73 11.61 -17.69 -1.99
C ASN A 73 12.49 -17.08 -3.06
N ARG A 74 11.90 -16.55 -4.12
CA ARG A 74 12.64 -16.08 -5.28
C ARG A 74 13.88 -16.94 -5.58
N ARG A 75 13.91 -18.13 -5.07
CA ARG A 75 14.82 -19.19 -5.44
C ARG A 75 14.30 -19.93 -6.67
N SER A 76 13.59 -19.18 -7.52
CA SER A 76 13.34 -19.63 -8.86
C SER A 76 14.70 -19.92 -9.52
N PRO A 77 14.76 -20.74 -10.55
CA PRO A 77 16.02 -20.99 -11.29
C PRO A 77 16.78 -19.74 -11.74
N ALA A 78 16.17 -18.57 -11.64
CA ALA A 78 16.76 -17.27 -11.98
C ALA A 78 17.62 -16.64 -10.88
N TRP A 79 17.59 -17.15 -9.65
CA TRP A 79 18.46 -16.66 -8.57
C TRP A 79 19.81 -17.36 -8.60
N GLU A 80 20.81 -16.71 -9.19
CA GLU A 80 22.19 -17.17 -9.11
C GLU A 80 22.92 -16.35 -8.04
N PRO A 81 23.68 -17.01 -7.12
CA PRO A 81 24.50 -16.29 -6.17
C PRO A 81 25.51 -15.39 -6.90
N TYR A 82 25.61 -14.16 -6.45
CA TYR A 82 26.59 -13.20 -6.95
C TYR A 82 27.76 -13.16 -5.96
N GLU A 83 28.90 -13.65 -6.35
CA GLU A 83 30.11 -13.60 -5.53
C GLU A 83 30.80 -12.24 -5.67
N TYR A 84 30.86 -11.51 -4.59
CA TYR A 84 31.76 -10.38 -4.49
C TYR A 84 33.20 -10.85 -4.29
N VAL A 85 34.07 -10.37 -5.13
CA VAL A 85 35.49 -10.54 -4.91
C VAL A 85 35.94 -9.55 -3.83
N ALA A 86 36.34 -10.07 -2.68
CA ALA A 86 36.83 -9.24 -1.58
C ALA A 86 38.03 -8.39 -2.05
N GLY A 87 38.00 -7.08 -1.75
CA GLY A 87 39.03 -6.12 -2.13
C GLY A 87 39.10 -5.73 -3.60
N GLY A 88 38.36 -6.42 -4.46
CA GLY A 88 38.24 -6.11 -5.89
C GLY A 88 36.84 -5.59 -6.21
N ARG A 89 36.19 -5.04 -5.24
CA ARG A 89 34.87 -4.58 -5.34
C ARG A 89 34.71 -3.56 -6.42
N ALA A 90 33.85 -3.92 -7.29
CA ALA A 90 33.52 -3.10 -8.41
C ALA A 90 32.75 -1.82 -8.05
N LEU A 91 32.48 -1.57 -6.79
CA LEU A 91 32.24 -0.22 -6.30
C LEU A 91 33.56 0.54 -6.45
N GLY A 92 33.99 0.70 -7.67
CA GLY A 92 35.28 1.23 -7.97
C GLY A 92 35.48 2.60 -7.33
N THR A 93 36.72 2.98 -7.37
CA THR A 93 37.23 4.30 -7.01
C THR A 93 36.47 5.48 -7.64
N ASP A 94 35.52 5.20 -8.53
CA ASP A 94 34.76 6.20 -9.29
C ASP A 94 33.39 6.53 -8.68
N ILE A 95 32.94 5.81 -7.66
CA ILE A 95 31.74 6.20 -6.92
C ILE A 95 32.12 7.32 -5.97
N THR A 96 31.76 8.52 -6.32
CA THR A 96 31.77 9.62 -5.36
C THR A 96 30.66 9.32 -4.36
N VAL A 97 31.05 8.85 -3.18
CA VAL A 97 30.14 8.72 -2.05
C VAL A 97 29.59 10.11 -1.79
N SER A 98 28.39 10.36 -2.23
CA SER A 98 27.62 11.47 -1.74
C SER A 98 27.03 11.02 -0.42
N PRO A 99 27.43 11.61 0.72
CA PRO A 99 26.76 11.33 1.96
C PRO A 99 25.37 11.92 1.85
N ASP A 100 24.38 11.11 1.50
CA ASP A 100 23.01 11.48 1.74
C ASP A 100 22.79 11.30 3.24
N PRO A 101 22.54 12.38 4.00
CA PRO A 101 22.35 12.30 5.44
C PRO A 101 21.10 11.52 5.83
N MET A 102 20.21 11.22 4.89
CA MET A 102 19.02 10.40 5.08
C MET A 102 19.31 8.91 4.95
N ILE A 103 20.41 8.53 4.34
CA ILE A 103 20.83 7.11 4.21
C ILE A 103 21.54 6.70 5.50
N GLY A 104 20.85 5.95 6.35
CA GLY A 104 21.40 5.44 7.61
C GLY A 104 22.35 4.23 7.44
N TYR A 105 22.30 3.57 6.31
CA TYR A 105 23.10 2.41 5.99
C TYR A 105 24.03 2.73 4.83
N VAL A 106 25.32 2.58 5.05
CA VAL A 106 26.35 2.76 4.03
C VAL A 106 27.01 1.41 3.79
N TRP A 107 27.02 0.93 2.57
CA TRP A 107 27.68 -0.31 2.20
C TRP A 107 29.20 -0.14 2.09
N ASP A 108 29.85 -0.01 3.23
CA ASP A 108 31.29 0.23 3.27
C ASP A 108 32.10 -1.02 2.96
N ASN A 109 31.63 -2.19 3.35
CA ASN A 109 32.29 -3.45 3.12
C ASN A 109 31.31 -4.61 3.10
N PRO A 110 30.70 -4.92 1.96
CA PRO A 110 29.69 -5.97 1.84
C PRO A 110 30.23 -7.38 2.08
N THR A 111 31.55 -7.54 2.29
CA THR A 111 32.13 -8.87 2.36
C THR A 111 32.55 -9.31 3.76
N ALA A 112 32.80 -8.39 4.68
CA ALA A 112 33.39 -8.73 5.98
C ALA A 112 32.34 -8.81 7.12
N ASN A 113 31.39 -7.91 7.16
CA ASN A 113 30.43 -7.79 8.27
C ASN A 113 28.99 -7.59 7.84
N ASP A 114 28.74 -7.54 6.54
CA ASP A 114 27.40 -7.35 6.01
C ASP A 114 26.74 -8.70 5.77
N PRO A 115 25.67 -9.06 6.48
CA PRO A 115 24.98 -10.32 6.30
C PRO A 115 24.11 -10.36 5.05
N LEU A 116 23.95 -9.24 4.32
CA LEU A 116 23.18 -9.22 3.08
C LEU A 116 23.83 -10.12 2.03
N GLN A 117 23.01 -10.92 1.39
CA GLN A 117 23.42 -11.75 0.26
C GLN A 117 23.00 -11.11 -1.04
N ALA A 118 23.89 -11.16 -2.02
CA ALA A 118 23.62 -10.67 -3.36
C ALA A 118 23.23 -11.82 -4.30
N TYR A 119 22.18 -11.59 -5.07
CA TYR A 119 21.66 -12.56 -6.04
C TYR A 119 21.43 -11.89 -7.39
N ILE A 120 21.68 -12.64 -8.46
CA ILE A 120 21.37 -12.18 -9.81
C ILE A 120 19.90 -12.47 -10.11
N MET A 121 19.20 -11.41 -10.59
CA MET A 121 17.88 -11.53 -11.17
C MET A 121 17.94 -11.14 -12.65
N THR A 122 17.37 -11.98 -13.51
CA THR A 122 17.18 -11.67 -14.92
C THR A 122 15.79 -11.09 -15.16
N PRO A 123 15.61 -10.22 -16.18
CA PRO A 123 14.30 -9.73 -16.56
C PRO A 123 13.38 -10.87 -16.97
N VAL A 124 12.11 -10.82 -16.56
CA VAL A 124 11.07 -11.77 -17.01
C VAL A 124 10.42 -11.30 -18.30
N LEU A 125 10.49 -9.99 -18.60
CA LEU A 125 9.95 -9.38 -19.81
C LEU A 125 10.87 -8.25 -20.29
N ALA A 126 11.03 -8.13 -21.60
CA ALA A 126 11.67 -6.99 -22.23
C ALA A 126 10.92 -6.58 -23.49
N TYR A 127 10.82 -5.27 -23.72
CA TYR A 127 10.19 -4.73 -24.92
C TYR A 127 10.75 -3.36 -25.29
N ALA A 128 10.59 -2.96 -26.54
CA ALA A 128 10.92 -1.61 -26.97
C ALA A 128 9.80 -0.64 -26.63
N ARG A 129 10.10 0.42 -25.89
CA ARG A 129 9.19 1.55 -25.67
C ARG A 129 9.21 2.51 -26.82
N THR A 130 10.40 2.78 -27.33
CA THR A 130 10.66 3.58 -28.54
C THR A 130 11.71 2.88 -29.38
N GLY A 131 11.75 3.17 -30.69
CA GLY A 131 12.72 2.53 -31.59
C GLY A 131 12.34 1.09 -31.92
N GLU A 132 11.05 0.76 -32.03
CA GLU A 132 10.58 -0.56 -32.43
C GLU A 132 11.26 -0.99 -33.74
N GLY A 133 11.78 -2.24 -33.77
CA GLY A 133 12.57 -2.78 -34.88
C GLY A 133 14.08 -2.47 -34.84
N ASN A 134 14.54 -1.61 -33.93
CA ASN A 134 15.96 -1.38 -33.70
C ASN A 134 16.59 -2.39 -32.72
N PHE A 135 15.80 -3.27 -32.14
CA PHE A 135 16.25 -4.25 -31.15
C PHE A 135 15.80 -5.66 -31.54
N GLU A 136 16.71 -6.64 -31.46
CA GLU A 136 16.40 -8.05 -31.72
C GLU A 136 16.52 -8.88 -30.43
N ASN A 137 15.74 -9.93 -30.31
CA ASN A 137 15.72 -10.95 -29.26
C ASN A 137 15.24 -10.43 -27.89
N LEU A 138 14.45 -9.37 -27.85
CA LEU A 138 13.88 -8.88 -26.57
C LEU A 138 12.99 -9.91 -25.91
N GLU A 139 12.21 -10.66 -26.67
CA GLU A 139 11.27 -11.68 -26.18
C GLU A 139 11.95 -12.88 -25.50
N THR A 140 13.22 -13.05 -25.70
CA THR A 140 14.01 -14.18 -25.14
C THR A 140 15.09 -13.74 -24.16
N VAL A 141 15.10 -12.47 -23.74
CA VAL A 141 16.11 -11.94 -22.83
C VAL A 141 16.15 -12.67 -21.49
N GLY A 142 14.97 -13.01 -20.95
CA GLY A 142 14.84 -13.81 -19.72
C GLY A 142 15.36 -15.25 -19.85
N GLN A 143 15.59 -15.72 -21.07
CA GLN A 143 16.16 -17.05 -21.37
C GLN A 143 17.67 -17.00 -21.69
N GLY A 144 18.32 -15.88 -21.36
CA GLY A 144 19.76 -15.68 -21.58
C GLY A 144 20.15 -15.30 -23.01
N SER A 145 19.21 -14.87 -23.84
CA SER A 145 19.52 -14.40 -25.19
C SER A 145 20.15 -13.00 -25.15
N SER A 146 21.11 -12.80 -26.05
CA SER A 146 21.73 -11.49 -26.24
C SER A 146 20.81 -10.55 -27.01
N ILE A 147 20.68 -9.30 -26.59
CA ILE A 147 19.95 -8.25 -27.28
C ILE A 147 20.89 -7.64 -28.34
N LYS A 148 20.46 -7.60 -29.59
CA LYS A 148 21.16 -6.83 -30.60
C LYS A 148 20.55 -5.43 -30.74
N VAL A 149 21.40 -4.43 -30.74
CA VAL A 149 21.02 -3.03 -30.86
C VAL A 149 21.47 -2.50 -32.23
N ASN A 150 20.49 -2.17 -33.08
CA ASN A 150 20.70 -1.73 -34.45
C ASN A 150 20.31 -0.25 -34.69
N GLY A 151 19.84 0.46 -33.66
CA GLY A 151 19.39 1.84 -33.76
C GLY A 151 19.08 2.46 -32.38
N PRO A 152 18.72 3.77 -32.37
CA PRO A 152 18.33 4.46 -31.14
C PRO A 152 16.95 4.02 -30.63
N GLY A 153 16.72 4.20 -29.34
CA GLY A 153 15.45 3.89 -28.70
C GLY A 153 15.61 3.52 -27.24
N THR A 154 14.51 3.12 -26.62
CA THR A 154 14.45 2.72 -25.21
C THR A 154 13.94 1.30 -25.09
N ILE A 155 14.70 0.46 -24.40
CA ILE A 155 14.29 -0.87 -23.97
C ILE A 155 13.80 -0.77 -22.55
N VAL A 156 12.66 -1.36 -22.26
CA VAL A 156 12.13 -1.59 -20.92
C VAL A 156 12.35 -3.03 -20.54
N LEU A 157 12.78 -3.23 -19.32
CA LEU A 157 13.03 -4.53 -18.68
C LEU A 157 12.16 -4.61 -17.43
N ASP A 158 11.34 -5.64 -17.30
CA ASP A 158 10.57 -5.94 -16.08
C ASP A 158 11.20 -7.15 -15.39
N PHE A 159 11.58 -7.00 -14.14
CA PHE A 159 12.12 -8.07 -13.30
C PHE A 159 11.04 -8.90 -12.60
N GLY A 160 9.77 -8.58 -12.81
CA GLY A 160 8.65 -9.33 -12.26
C GLY A 160 8.39 -9.09 -10.78
N ALA A 161 9.28 -8.42 -10.07
CA ALA A 161 9.09 -8.01 -8.67
C ALA A 161 9.93 -6.80 -8.34
N GLU A 162 9.49 -6.07 -7.34
CA GLU A 162 10.28 -5.02 -6.69
C GLU A 162 11.47 -5.64 -5.96
N LEU A 163 12.66 -5.13 -6.24
CA LEU A 163 13.93 -5.67 -5.77
C LEU A 163 14.78 -4.57 -5.14
N PRO A 164 15.41 -4.81 -3.98
CA PRO A 164 16.50 -3.98 -3.47
C PRO A 164 17.78 -4.29 -4.27
N ALA A 165 18.07 -3.54 -5.33
CA ALA A 165 19.06 -3.93 -6.31
C ALA A 165 19.78 -2.78 -6.99
N TRP A 166 20.81 -3.14 -7.77
CA TRP A 166 21.37 -2.30 -8.81
C TRP A 166 21.33 -3.01 -10.17
N LEU A 167 21.43 -2.26 -11.25
CA LEU A 167 21.41 -2.76 -12.63
C LEU A 167 22.82 -2.92 -13.20
N GLU A 168 23.09 -4.06 -13.83
CA GLU A 168 24.27 -4.31 -14.66
C GLU A 168 23.89 -4.83 -16.04
N ILE A 169 24.70 -4.44 -17.02
CA ILE A 169 24.66 -5.03 -18.36
C ILE A 169 26.05 -5.46 -18.78
N ASP A 170 26.16 -6.50 -19.59
CA ASP A 170 27.41 -6.88 -20.26
C ASP A 170 27.32 -6.58 -21.76
N SER A 171 28.34 -5.92 -22.28
CA SER A 171 28.47 -5.63 -23.71
C SER A 171 29.95 -5.57 -24.07
N PRO A 172 30.42 -6.40 -25.04
CA PRO A 172 31.80 -6.34 -25.50
C PRO A 172 32.10 -5.14 -26.40
N ASP A 173 31.07 -4.57 -26.99
CA ASP A 173 31.15 -3.61 -28.11
C ASP A 173 30.20 -2.41 -27.93
N LEU A 174 29.83 -2.05 -26.68
CA LEU A 174 28.94 -0.93 -26.38
C LEU A 174 29.35 0.32 -27.15
N SER A 175 28.41 0.89 -27.88
CA SER A 175 28.69 2.00 -28.83
C SER A 175 27.63 3.09 -28.76
N GLY A 176 28.08 4.35 -28.89
CA GLY A 176 27.22 5.52 -28.84
C GLY A 176 27.02 6.10 -27.45
N THR A 177 25.92 6.83 -27.25
CA THR A 177 25.50 7.37 -25.96
C THR A 177 24.37 6.47 -25.41
N VAL A 178 24.67 5.73 -24.35
CA VAL A 178 23.73 4.85 -23.70
C VAL A 178 23.60 5.30 -22.26
N THR A 179 22.37 5.41 -21.77
CA THR A 179 22.06 5.61 -20.36
C THR A 179 21.27 4.43 -19.82
N LEU A 180 21.49 4.10 -18.57
CA LEU A 180 20.71 3.11 -17.83
C LEU A 180 19.81 3.82 -16.83
N GLY A 181 18.64 3.27 -16.59
CA GLY A 181 17.69 3.75 -15.61
C GLY A 181 17.02 2.63 -14.85
N VAL A 182 16.50 2.93 -13.69
CA VAL A 182 15.69 2.02 -12.86
C VAL A 182 14.50 2.76 -12.28
N SER A 183 13.45 2.03 -11.93
CA SER A 183 12.26 2.58 -11.28
C SER A 183 11.45 1.48 -10.60
N GLU A 184 10.68 1.86 -9.57
CA GLU A 184 9.67 1.02 -8.94
C GLU A 184 8.43 0.86 -9.83
N TYR A 185 8.19 1.79 -10.76
CA TYR A 185 7.05 1.82 -11.69
C TYR A 185 7.52 1.89 -13.16
N ASN A 186 6.61 1.63 -14.07
CA ASN A 186 6.94 1.49 -15.49
C ASN A 186 7.14 2.85 -16.20
N GLU A 187 7.94 3.73 -15.61
CA GLU A 187 8.45 4.97 -16.23
C GLU A 187 9.80 5.33 -15.64
N VAL A 188 10.69 5.88 -16.47
CA VAL A 188 11.96 6.43 -16.00
C VAL A 188 11.75 7.86 -15.56
N GLU A 189 11.38 8.04 -14.35
CA GLU A 189 11.29 9.36 -13.74
C GLU A 189 11.60 9.24 -12.27
N SER A 190 12.23 10.26 -11.74
CA SER A 190 12.46 10.36 -10.31
C SER A 190 12.32 11.78 -9.84
N TYR A 191 12.08 11.94 -8.57
CA TYR A 191 12.01 13.21 -7.86
C TYR A 191 13.15 14.17 -8.21
N SER A 192 14.33 13.67 -8.37
CA SER A 192 15.54 14.47 -8.63
C SER A 192 16.10 14.31 -10.06
N GLY A 193 15.46 13.54 -10.91
CA GLY A 193 15.99 13.18 -12.23
C GLY A 193 17.19 12.24 -12.17
N HIS A 194 17.41 11.57 -11.03
CA HIS A 194 18.62 10.78 -10.76
C HIS A 194 18.55 9.31 -11.15
N LYS A 195 17.36 8.82 -11.49
CA LYS A 195 17.19 7.39 -11.81
C LYS A 195 17.76 6.96 -13.18
N THR A 196 18.28 7.89 -13.97
CA THR A 196 18.91 7.62 -15.26
C THR A 196 20.30 8.23 -15.31
N LYS A 197 21.31 7.42 -15.66
CA LYS A 197 22.70 7.85 -15.72
C LYS A 197 23.50 7.07 -16.77
N ALA A 198 24.55 7.67 -17.30
CA ALA A 198 25.54 6.93 -18.09
C ALA A 198 26.16 5.82 -17.23
N PRO A 199 26.29 4.59 -17.75
CA PRO A 199 26.79 3.48 -16.96
C PRO A 199 28.29 3.61 -16.70
N THR A 200 28.72 3.15 -15.53
CA THR A 200 30.14 3.03 -15.16
C THR A 200 30.67 1.67 -15.63
N LYS A 201 31.79 1.68 -16.33
CA LYS A 201 32.47 0.44 -16.74
C LYS A 201 33.24 -0.16 -15.55
N VAL A 202 32.78 -1.31 -15.06
CA VAL A 202 33.30 -1.96 -13.84
C VAL A 202 34.09 -3.25 -14.12
N GLY A 203 34.08 -3.74 -15.34
CA GLY A 203 34.79 -4.92 -15.79
C GLY A 203 35.17 -4.81 -17.27
N THR A 204 35.70 -5.89 -17.84
CA THR A 204 36.12 -5.89 -19.26
C THR A 204 34.96 -5.55 -20.16
N ASN A 205 33.79 -6.13 -19.92
CA ASN A 205 32.55 -5.93 -20.69
C ASN A 205 31.36 -5.51 -19.84
N THR A 206 31.53 -5.35 -18.54
CA THR A 206 30.46 -5.09 -17.58
C THR A 206 30.31 -3.59 -17.32
N TYR A 207 29.09 -3.12 -17.39
CA TYR A 207 28.66 -1.75 -17.15
C TYR A 207 27.57 -1.73 -16.11
N ARG A 208 27.69 -0.86 -15.09
CA ARG A 208 26.81 -0.74 -13.94
C ARG A 208 26.16 0.62 -13.89
N LEU A 209 24.91 0.65 -13.48
CA LEU A 209 24.23 1.87 -13.06
C LEU A 209 24.60 2.17 -11.61
N GLU A 210 25.23 3.32 -11.37
CA GLU A 210 25.68 3.77 -10.05
C GLU A 210 24.99 5.07 -9.68
N LEU A 211 23.81 4.99 -9.08
CA LEU A 211 22.99 6.14 -8.68
C LEU A 211 23.43 6.68 -7.31
N ASN A 212 23.79 5.80 -6.40
CA ASN A 212 24.26 6.12 -5.07
C ASN A 212 25.42 5.20 -4.63
N SER A 213 26.02 5.52 -3.50
CA SER A 213 27.18 4.78 -2.95
C SER A 213 26.83 3.40 -2.41
N GLU A 214 25.57 3.16 -2.09
CA GLU A 214 25.11 1.90 -1.52
C GLU A 214 24.81 0.85 -2.59
N LEU A 215 24.65 1.27 -3.84
CA LEU A 215 24.16 0.43 -4.93
C LEU A 215 22.84 -0.25 -4.56
N TYR A 216 21.93 0.52 -4.01
CA TYR A 216 20.69 0.02 -3.46
C TYR A 216 19.54 0.92 -3.85
N GLU A 217 18.72 0.43 -4.74
CA GLU A 217 17.52 1.10 -5.26
C GLU A 217 16.33 0.16 -5.22
N GLY A 218 15.13 0.72 -5.22
CA GLY A 218 13.92 -0.02 -5.55
C GLY A 218 13.87 -0.25 -7.06
N VAL A 219 13.95 -1.50 -7.48
CA VAL A 219 14.03 -1.89 -8.89
C VAL A 219 12.96 -2.91 -9.22
N ARG A 220 11.88 -2.46 -9.82
CA ARG A 220 10.93 -3.32 -10.53
C ARG A 220 11.21 -3.27 -12.03
N PHE A 221 11.44 -2.11 -12.56
CA PHE A 221 11.71 -1.84 -13.96
C PHE A 221 13.11 -1.27 -14.16
N ALA A 222 13.73 -1.64 -15.27
CA ALA A 222 14.94 -1.00 -15.71
C ALA A 222 14.83 -0.57 -17.19
N PHE A 223 15.66 0.38 -17.56
CA PHE A 223 15.60 1.05 -18.85
C PHE A 223 16.99 1.12 -19.44
N ILE A 224 17.11 0.77 -20.72
CA ILE A 224 18.33 0.98 -21.51
C ILE A 224 17.97 1.98 -22.60
N ASN A 225 18.47 3.20 -22.47
CA ASN A 225 18.21 4.27 -23.44
C ASN A 225 19.41 4.43 -24.37
N VAL A 226 19.21 4.16 -25.62
CA VAL A 226 20.20 4.44 -26.69
C VAL A 226 19.87 5.81 -27.27
N GLU A 227 20.44 6.86 -26.67
CA GLU A 227 20.16 8.26 -27.03
C GLU A 227 20.81 8.63 -28.34
N LYS A 228 22.08 8.18 -28.55
CA LYS A 228 22.82 8.38 -29.76
C LYS A 228 23.42 7.07 -30.24
N PHE A 229 22.87 6.55 -31.30
CA PHE A 229 23.39 5.37 -31.97
C PHE A 229 24.58 5.73 -32.89
N VAL A 230 25.66 4.95 -32.82
CA VAL A 230 26.85 5.13 -33.64
C VAL A 230 27.12 3.89 -34.51
N ALA A 231 27.07 2.72 -33.92
CA ALA A 231 27.28 1.45 -34.61
C ALA A 231 26.48 0.34 -33.91
N PRO A 232 26.10 -0.73 -34.61
CA PRO A 232 25.49 -1.88 -33.97
C PRO A 232 26.35 -2.46 -32.85
N PHE A 233 25.71 -2.85 -31.77
CA PHE A 233 26.37 -3.50 -30.63
C PHE A 233 25.47 -4.55 -30.01
N THR A 234 26.03 -5.37 -29.13
CA THR A 234 25.32 -6.49 -28.49
C THR A 234 25.36 -6.33 -26.98
N ILE A 235 24.20 -6.45 -26.33
CA ILE A 235 24.12 -6.62 -24.88
C ILE A 235 24.00 -8.12 -24.63
N THR A 236 25.06 -8.71 -24.07
CA THR A 236 25.16 -10.18 -23.88
C THR A 236 24.52 -10.67 -22.59
N ALA A 237 24.33 -9.79 -21.61
CA ALA A 237 23.59 -10.08 -20.38
C ALA A 237 22.99 -8.81 -19.82
N VAL A 238 21.85 -8.97 -19.15
CA VAL A 238 21.20 -7.94 -18.33
C VAL A 238 20.83 -8.58 -17.00
N ARG A 239 21.13 -7.91 -15.89
CA ARG A 239 20.82 -8.41 -14.56
C ARG A 239 20.56 -7.28 -13.55
N ALA A 240 19.64 -7.51 -12.64
CA ALA A 240 19.59 -6.81 -11.38
C ALA A 240 20.36 -7.63 -10.34
N VAL A 241 21.25 -6.99 -9.60
CA VAL A 241 21.97 -7.63 -8.49
C VAL A 241 21.22 -7.27 -7.22
N CYS A 242 20.39 -8.18 -6.74
CA CYS A 242 19.51 -8.01 -5.61
C CYS A 242 20.22 -8.31 -4.30
N GLN A 243 20.06 -7.45 -3.31
CA GLN A 243 20.68 -7.56 -1.98
C GLN A 243 19.60 -7.81 -0.94
N VAL A 244 19.60 -8.96 -0.31
CA VAL A 244 18.61 -9.33 0.69
C VAL A 244 19.22 -10.01 1.90
N MET A 245 18.59 -9.80 3.04
CA MET A 245 18.90 -10.52 4.25
C MET A 245 18.60 -12.01 4.09
N PRO A 246 19.53 -12.93 4.45
CA PRO A 246 19.27 -14.35 4.45
C PRO A 246 18.31 -14.69 5.60
N VAL A 247 17.05 -14.92 5.28
CA VAL A 247 16.03 -15.38 6.22
C VAL A 247 15.33 -16.62 5.68
N ASN A 248 14.83 -17.45 6.59
CA ASN A 248 14.03 -18.61 6.24
C ASN A 248 12.55 -18.28 6.47
N TYR A 249 11.71 -18.63 5.52
CA TYR A 249 10.25 -18.64 5.71
C TYR A 249 9.92 -19.91 6.51
N VAL A 250 9.59 -19.73 7.79
CA VAL A 250 9.35 -20.84 8.71
C VAL A 250 7.88 -21.01 9.03
N SER A 251 7.07 -20.05 8.64
CA SER A 251 5.60 -20.11 8.68
C SER A 251 5.04 -20.06 7.27
N SER A 252 3.79 -20.48 7.12
CA SER A 252 3.08 -20.51 5.84
C SER A 252 1.60 -20.19 6.00
N PHE A 253 1.01 -19.71 4.93
CA PHE A 253 -0.41 -19.43 4.84
C PHE A 253 -0.91 -19.78 3.43
N ASN A 254 -1.94 -20.60 3.33
CA ASN A 254 -2.56 -20.99 2.08
C ASN A 254 -4.07 -21.09 2.25
N SER A 255 -4.80 -20.67 1.25
CA SER A 255 -6.24 -20.75 1.20
C SER A 255 -6.74 -21.11 -0.21
N ASP A 256 -8.03 -21.29 -0.39
CA ASP A 256 -8.64 -21.37 -1.72
C ASP A 256 -8.98 -19.97 -2.30
N ASN A 257 -8.44 -18.90 -1.70
CA ASN A 257 -8.47 -17.54 -2.22
C ASN A 257 -7.05 -17.06 -2.50
N GLN A 258 -6.63 -17.21 -3.75
CA GLN A 258 -5.30 -16.88 -4.22
C GLN A 258 -4.86 -15.43 -3.93
N MET A 259 -5.80 -14.47 -3.87
CA MET A 259 -5.47 -13.08 -3.54
C MET A 259 -5.04 -12.94 -2.08
N LEU A 260 -5.68 -13.62 -1.15
CA LEU A 260 -5.29 -13.61 0.26
C LEU A 260 -3.92 -14.26 0.48
N ASP A 261 -3.64 -15.36 -0.22
CA ASP A 261 -2.31 -15.98 -0.21
C ASP A 261 -1.26 -15.00 -0.75
N SER A 262 -1.55 -14.36 -1.89
CA SER A 262 -0.65 -13.36 -2.47
C SER A 262 -0.39 -12.18 -1.52
N ILE A 263 -1.41 -11.69 -0.81
CA ILE A 263 -1.27 -10.62 0.18
C ILE A 263 -0.29 -11.03 1.30
N TRP A 264 -0.46 -12.24 1.84
CA TRP A 264 0.42 -12.74 2.90
C TRP A 264 1.89 -12.79 2.45
N TYR A 265 2.12 -13.29 1.24
CA TYR A 265 3.48 -13.49 0.74
C TYR A 265 4.14 -12.23 0.20
N VAL A 266 3.37 -11.32 -0.39
CA VAL A 266 3.84 -9.99 -0.76
C VAL A 266 4.27 -9.20 0.48
N ALA A 267 3.50 -9.29 1.58
CA ALA A 267 3.89 -8.69 2.85
C ALA A 267 5.22 -9.24 3.39
N ALA A 268 5.40 -10.56 3.35
CA ALA A 268 6.65 -11.20 3.77
C ALA A 268 7.84 -10.77 2.89
N TRP A 269 7.64 -10.69 1.58
CA TRP A 269 8.66 -10.21 0.66
C TRP A 269 9.03 -8.75 0.90
N ASP A 270 8.04 -7.88 1.10
CA ASP A 270 8.26 -6.45 1.35
C ASP A 270 9.11 -6.21 2.60
N VAL A 271 8.81 -6.95 3.68
CA VAL A 271 9.66 -6.92 4.89
C VAL A 271 11.07 -7.43 4.60
N ARG A 272 11.21 -8.57 3.89
CA ARG A 272 12.52 -9.14 3.58
C ARG A 272 13.37 -8.20 2.72
N ALA A 273 12.75 -7.52 1.75
CA ALA A 273 13.43 -6.57 0.88
C ALA A 273 13.98 -5.36 1.64
N ASN A 274 13.39 -5.03 2.78
CA ASN A 274 13.76 -3.90 3.63
C ASN A 274 14.50 -4.30 4.91
N LEU A 275 14.76 -5.58 5.13
CA LEU A 275 15.45 -6.07 6.34
C LEU A 275 16.96 -5.86 6.22
N ARG A 276 17.54 -5.24 7.24
CA ARG A 276 18.97 -4.99 7.42
C ARG A 276 19.54 -5.82 8.57
N GLU A 277 20.84 -5.68 8.83
CA GLU A 277 21.49 -6.40 9.95
C GLU A 277 20.90 -6.02 11.30
N ASP A 278 20.80 -4.73 11.57
CA ASP A 278 20.44 -4.18 12.88
C ASP A 278 19.06 -3.52 12.92
N CYS A 279 18.43 -3.33 11.76
CA CYS A 279 17.17 -2.61 11.68
C CYS A 279 16.28 -3.01 10.49
N PHE A 280 15.04 -2.60 10.55
CA PHE A 280 14.11 -2.65 9.43
C PHE A 280 14.21 -1.34 8.67
N GLY A 281 14.65 -1.40 7.42
CA GLY A 281 14.58 -0.26 6.51
C GLY A 281 13.12 0.12 6.25
N ALA A 282 12.86 1.39 6.05
CA ALA A 282 11.50 1.87 5.86
C ALA A 282 11.03 1.79 4.41
N ILE A 283 11.90 2.14 3.47
CA ILE A 283 11.55 2.23 2.05
C ILE A 283 12.75 2.01 1.13
N LEU A 284 12.46 1.62 -0.11
CA LEU A 284 13.45 1.43 -1.17
C LEU A 284 13.59 2.61 -2.14
N LEU A 285 12.80 3.67 -1.97
CA LEU A 285 12.82 4.82 -2.85
C LEU A 285 14.15 5.58 -2.81
N ASP A 286 14.50 6.29 -3.88
CA ASP A 286 15.69 7.15 -3.98
C ASP A 286 15.65 8.38 -3.04
N ARG A 287 14.56 8.59 -2.35
CA ARG A 287 14.41 9.55 -1.24
C ARG A 287 15.44 9.32 -0.11
N GLY A 288 15.94 8.10 0.03
CA GLY A 288 17.00 7.77 0.98
C GLY A 288 16.54 7.39 2.39
N ASP A 289 15.27 7.17 2.61
CA ASP A 289 14.72 6.78 3.93
C ASP A 289 15.06 5.32 4.30
N ARG A 290 16.30 4.91 4.11
CA ARG A 290 16.78 3.55 4.40
C ARG A 290 17.20 3.35 5.85
N ILE A 291 16.68 4.18 6.72
CA ILE A 291 16.83 4.06 8.17
C ILE A 291 15.58 3.41 8.77
N SER A 292 15.68 2.95 10.01
CA SER A 292 14.50 2.46 10.72
C SER A 292 13.65 3.63 11.23
N TRP A 293 12.41 3.66 10.79
CA TRP A 293 11.37 4.48 11.39
C TRP A 293 10.61 3.63 12.39
N THR A 294 10.59 4.06 13.64
CA THR A 294 10.11 3.25 14.77
C THR A 294 8.66 2.77 14.60
N GLY A 295 7.79 3.63 14.09
CA GLY A 295 6.40 3.26 13.82
C GLY A 295 6.22 2.40 12.59
N ASP A 296 6.91 2.72 11.49
CA ASP A 296 6.93 1.90 10.28
C ASP A 296 7.38 0.47 10.59
N ALA A 297 8.39 0.35 11.48
CA ALA A 297 8.91 -0.93 11.92
C ALA A 297 7.88 -1.73 12.75
N TYR A 298 6.90 -1.11 13.38
CA TYR A 298 5.92 -1.81 14.22
C TYR A 298 5.18 -2.90 13.44
N THR A 299 4.56 -2.55 12.33
CA THR A 299 3.82 -3.48 11.49
C THR A 299 4.75 -4.43 10.71
N ALA A 300 5.93 -3.95 10.29
CA ALA A 300 6.94 -4.79 9.65
C ALA A 300 7.50 -5.85 10.60
N GLN A 301 7.73 -5.52 11.86
CA GLN A 301 8.18 -6.44 12.90
C GLN A 301 7.13 -7.50 13.22
N ALA A 302 5.85 -7.14 13.28
CA ALA A 302 4.76 -8.09 13.45
C ALA A 302 4.77 -9.15 12.35
N ALA A 303 4.93 -8.73 11.09
CA ALA A 303 5.05 -9.65 9.96
C ALA A 303 6.31 -10.54 10.05
N ALA A 304 7.45 -9.99 10.47
CA ALA A 304 8.71 -10.74 10.63
C ALA A 304 8.64 -11.78 11.74
N LEU A 305 7.96 -11.47 12.85
CA LEU A 305 7.72 -12.43 13.96
C LEU A 305 6.93 -13.65 13.49
N VAL A 306 5.98 -13.44 12.59
CA VAL A 306 5.16 -14.51 12.03
C VAL A 306 5.88 -15.26 10.91
N ALA A 307 6.25 -14.58 9.83
CA ALA A 307 6.75 -15.23 8.62
C ALA A 307 8.09 -15.92 8.82
N PHE A 308 8.97 -15.29 9.59
CA PHE A 308 10.38 -15.70 9.72
C PHE A 308 10.75 -16.18 11.13
N ALA A 309 9.89 -15.96 12.15
CA ALA A 309 10.23 -16.11 13.57
C ALA A 309 11.59 -15.43 13.90
N ASN A 310 11.83 -14.26 13.32
CA ASN A 310 13.12 -13.59 13.37
C ASN A 310 13.25 -12.74 14.63
N TYR A 311 13.19 -13.41 15.78
CA TYR A 311 13.21 -12.76 17.09
C TYR A 311 14.47 -11.91 17.33
N ASP A 312 15.63 -12.39 16.85
CA ASP A 312 16.89 -11.66 16.99
C ASP A 312 16.90 -10.35 16.20
N ALA A 313 16.39 -10.34 14.96
CA ALA A 313 16.30 -9.11 14.17
C ALA A 313 15.35 -8.09 14.79
N VAL A 314 14.22 -8.54 15.33
CA VAL A 314 13.27 -7.65 16.01
C VAL A 314 13.89 -7.05 17.27
N LEU A 315 14.59 -7.86 18.09
CA LEU A 315 15.28 -7.36 19.28
C LEU A 315 16.42 -6.38 18.93
N LYS A 316 17.16 -6.65 17.86
CA LYS A 316 18.19 -5.73 17.35
C LYS A 316 17.57 -4.40 16.91
N ASN A 317 16.47 -4.43 16.17
CA ASN A 317 15.78 -3.21 15.76
C ASN A 317 15.22 -2.42 16.96
N LEU A 318 14.66 -3.10 17.96
CA LEU A 318 14.23 -2.45 19.19
C LEU A 318 15.38 -1.75 19.93
N ARG A 319 16.56 -2.36 19.96
CA ARG A 319 17.78 -1.75 20.51
C ARG A 319 18.31 -0.62 19.63
N PHE A 320 18.26 -0.77 18.31
CA PHE A 320 18.66 0.29 17.39
C PHE A 320 17.76 1.51 17.54
N THR A 321 16.43 1.33 17.59
CA THR A 321 15.46 2.41 17.71
C THR A 321 15.27 2.94 19.14
N GLU A 322 15.85 2.28 20.14
CA GLU A 322 15.90 2.76 21.53
C GLU A 322 16.54 4.14 21.65
N GLU A 323 17.61 4.40 20.90
CA GLU A 323 18.36 5.65 20.91
C GLU A 323 18.07 6.52 19.67
N HIS A 324 17.56 5.93 18.58
CA HIS A 324 17.26 6.63 17.33
C HIS A 324 15.77 6.97 17.26
N VAL A 325 15.36 7.93 18.08
CA VAL A 325 13.96 8.40 18.09
C VAL A 325 13.67 9.29 16.88
N ASN A 326 12.55 9.07 16.24
CA ASN A 326 12.14 9.84 15.05
C ASN A 326 11.47 11.18 15.43
N ASN A 327 11.33 11.49 16.72
CA ASN A 327 10.60 12.65 17.25
C ASN A 327 9.11 12.67 16.83
N ILE A 328 8.52 11.50 16.79
CA ILE A 328 7.09 11.27 16.51
C ILE A 328 6.51 10.58 17.76
N GLU A 329 5.66 11.25 18.50
CA GLU A 329 5.19 10.77 19.80
C GLU A 329 4.38 9.47 19.73
N THR A 330 3.62 9.27 18.67
CA THR A 330 2.88 8.02 18.45
C THR A 330 3.83 6.83 18.23
N TYR A 331 4.97 7.06 17.58
CA TYR A 331 5.97 6.02 17.34
C TYR A 331 6.62 5.52 18.63
N GLU A 332 6.70 6.38 19.64
CA GLU A 332 7.20 5.98 20.96
C GLU A 332 6.27 4.96 21.66
N LEU A 333 4.96 5.08 21.44
CA LEU A 333 3.98 4.10 21.92
C LEU A 333 4.07 2.80 21.12
N MET A 334 4.18 2.88 19.80
CA MET A 334 4.33 1.71 18.91
C MET A 334 5.61 0.93 19.19
N TRP A 335 6.67 1.61 19.61
CA TRP A 335 7.89 0.93 20.07
C TRP A 335 7.62 0.03 21.28
N VAL A 336 6.78 0.48 22.21
CA VAL A 336 6.40 -0.32 23.38
C VAL A 336 5.51 -1.49 22.97
N GLU A 337 4.57 -1.28 22.06
CA GLU A 337 3.75 -2.38 21.50
C GLU A 337 4.64 -3.42 20.79
N SER A 338 5.60 -2.99 19.97
CA SER A 338 6.58 -3.89 19.33
C SER A 338 7.37 -4.70 20.35
N LEU A 339 7.73 -4.12 21.50
CA LEU A 339 8.42 -4.83 22.58
C LEU A 339 7.51 -5.87 23.25
N ILE A 340 6.21 -5.56 23.37
CA ILE A 340 5.21 -6.50 23.90
C ILE A 340 5.03 -7.66 22.93
N ASP A 341 4.85 -7.39 21.64
CA ASP A 341 4.70 -8.40 20.59
C ASP A 341 5.92 -9.31 20.51
N TYR A 342 7.12 -8.71 20.54
CA TYR A 342 8.36 -9.48 20.63
C TYR A 342 8.32 -10.48 21.78
N TYR A 343 7.93 -10.04 22.98
CA TYR A 343 7.84 -10.90 24.14
C TYR A 343 6.76 -11.98 24.01
N MET A 344 5.61 -11.63 23.48
CA MET A 344 4.50 -12.56 23.28
C MET A 344 4.86 -13.67 22.27
N TYR A 345 5.57 -13.35 21.21
CA TYR A 345 5.97 -14.32 20.19
C TYR A 345 7.22 -15.12 20.60
N SER A 346 8.23 -14.48 21.14
CA SER A 346 9.50 -15.13 21.48
C SER A 346 9.52 -15.83 22.85
N GLY A 347 8.74 -15.31 23.80
CA GLY A 347 8.86 -15.72 25.21
C GLY A 347 10.14 -15.23 25.90
N ASP A 348 10.97 -14.43 25.22
CA ASP A 348 12.23 -13.93 25.74
C ASP A 348 12.04 -12.86 26.80
N ARG A 349 12.02 -13.33 28.04
CA ARG A 349 11.90 -12.49 29.22
C ARG A 349 13.13 -11.59 29.42
N GLU A 350 14.32 -12.09 29.14
CA GLU A 350 15.55 -11.31 29.35
C GLU A 350 15.64 -10.16 28.35
N GLY A 351 15.28 -10.40 27.09
CA GLY A 351 15.14 -9.37 26.06
C GLY A 351 14.16 -8.28 26.48
N LEU A 352 12.97 -8.65 26.92
CA LEU A 352 11.98 -7.71 27.44
C LEU A 352 12.55 -6.92 28.65
N GLU A 353 13.11 -7.61 29.65
CA GLU A 353 13.61 -6.96 30.86
C GLU A 353 14.77 -5.98 30.57
N SER A 354 15.57 -6.26 29.53
CA SER A 354 16.69 -5.40 29.12
C SER A 354 16.26 -4.01 28.62
N LEU A 355 15.02 -3.87 28.14
CA LEU A 355 14.47 -2.65 27.55
C LEU A 355 13.42 -1.95 28.42
N LEU A 356 13.11 -2.47 29.61
CA LEU A 356 12.06 -1.92 30.48
C LEU A 356 12.28 -0.46 30.87
N ASP A 357 13.52 -0.06 31.16
CA ASP A 357 13.80 1.33 31.57
C ASP A 357 13.47 2.34 30.47
N LYS A 358 13.63 1.96 29.21
CA LYS A 358 13.26 2.77 28.06
C LYS A 358 11.75 2.80 27.86
N ALA A 359 11.09 1.66 28.01
CA ALA A 359 9.63 1.57 27.99
C ALA A 359 8.99 2.44 29.08
N TYR A 360 9.54 2.39 30.30
CA TYR A 360 9.06 3.25 31.40
C TYR A 360 9.17 4.74 31.05
N LYS A 361 10.30 5.17 30.51
CA LYS A 361 10.50 6.58 30.12
C LYS A 361 9.48 7.05 29.08
N ARG A 362 9.26 6.24 28.03
CA ARG A 362 8.26 6.53 26.98
C ARG A 362 6.86 6.65 27.56
N LEU A 363 6.46 5.67 28.36
CA LEU A 363 5.11 5.62 28.93
C LEU A 363 4.85 6.68 30.01
N ASP A 364 5.85 7.02 30.83
CA ASP A 364 5.76 8.11 31.80
C ASP A 364 5.74 9.47 31.08
N HIS A 365 6.48 9.63 29.98
CA HIS A 365 6.39 10.79 29.10
C HIS A 365 5.00 10.94 28.51
N ALA A 366 4.45 9.88 27.92
CA ALA A 366 3.10 9.88 27.36
C ALA A 366 2.04 10.30 28.40
N TYR A 367 2.20 9.88 29.65
CA TYR A 367 1.30 10.29 30.72
C TYR A 367 1.43 11.80 31.03
N SER A 368 2.63 12.35 30.96
CA SER A 368 2.90 13.76 31.23
C SER A 368 2.31 14.70 30.18
N ILE A 369 2.27 14.29 28.92
CA ILE A 369 1.74 15.11 27.81
C ILE A 369 0.30 14.79 27.44
N PHE A 370 -0.33 13.80 28.06
CA PHE A 370 -1.62 13.24 27.66
C PHE A 370 -2.75 14.28 27.50
N ASP A 371 -2.84 15.25 28.42
CA ASP A 371 -3.91 16.25 28.42
C ASP A 371 -3.73 17.35 27.37
N SER A 372 -2.50 17.59 26.97
CA SER A 372 -2.11 18.54 25.94
C SER A 372 -0.94 17.99 25.15
N PRO A 373 -1.18 16.92 24.35
CA PRO A 373 -0.12 16.32 23.58
C PRO A 373 0.39 17.30 22.55
N THR A 374 1.72 17.37 22.44
CA THR A 374 2.45 18.20 21.49
C THR A 374 3.50 17.33 20.78
N GLY A 375 3.97 17.76 19.64
CA GLY A 375 4.95 16.98 18.88
C GLY A 375 4.33 15.79 18.15
N LEU A 376 3.02 15.79 17.95
CA LEU A 376 2.31 14.78 17.17
C LEU A 376 2.53 15.04 15.68
N ARG A 377 3.77 14.84 15.22
CA ARG A 377 4.13 15.18 13.85
C ARG A 377 3.44 14.31 12.82
N PHE A 378 3.04 13.08 13.21
CA PHE A 378 2.57 12.10 12.29
C PHE A 378 1.80 10.98 13.00
N VAL A 379 0.67 10.58 12.44
CA VAL A 379 -0.12 9.42 12.90
C VAL A 379 -0.42 8.48 11.72
N GLY A 380 0.37 8.55 10.66
CA GLY A 380 0.18 7.88 9.39
C GLY A 380 -0.34 8.84 8.31
N TRP A 381 -0.18 8.45 7.06
CA TRP A 381 -0.64 9.25 5.93
C TRP A 381 -2.14 9.14 5.73
N ASP A 382 -2.88 10.07 6.25
CA ASP A 382 -4.26 10.31 5.87
C ASP A 382 -4.58 11.80 6.00
N ASP A 383 -4.09 12.55 5.06
CA ASP A 383 -4.23 14.00 5.01
C ASP A 383 -5.67 14.49 4.79
N ARG A 384 -6.60 13.62 4.37
CA ARG A 384 -8.03 13.97 4.36
C ARG A 384 -8.57 14.22 5.78
N THR A 385 -8.02 13.53 6.77
CA THR A 385 -8.39 13.68 8.18
C THR A 385 -7.44 14.58 8.95
N GLY A 386 -6.41 15.12 8.30
CA GLY A 386 -5.40 15.95 8.91
C GLY A 386 -4.36 15.16 9.71
N THR A 387 -4.18 13.87 9.43
CA THR A 387 -3.20 13.02 10.14
C THR A 387 -1.82 13.02 9.50
N GLY A 388 -1.54 13.85 8.52
CA GLY A 388 -0.22 14.04 7.95
C GLY A 388 0.67 15.00 8.76
N PHE A 389 1.88 15.24 8.26
CA PHE A 389 2.88 16.09 8.95
C PHE A 389 2.41 17.52 9.19
N ASP A 390 1.65 18.10 8.28
CA ASP A 390 1.26 19.51 8.34
C ASP A 390 0.12 19.78 9.32
N HIS A 391 -0.61 18.75 9.71
CA HIS A 391 -1.73 18.81 10.66
C HIS A 391 -1.47 18.03 11.95
N SER A 392 -0.23 17.94 12.37
CA SER A 392 0.19 17.17 13.53
C SER A 392 -0.59 17.47 14.82
N GLU A 393 -1.08 18.68 14.96
CA GLU A 393 -1.81 19.15 16.14
C GLU A 393 -3.34 19.14 15.96
N CYS A 394 -3.85 18.47 14.94
CA CYS A 394 -5.30 18.38 14.72
C CYS A 394 -5.98 17.55 15.82
N GLU A 395 -7.27 17.80 16.03
CA GLU A 395 -8.06 17.10 17.05
C GLU A 395 -8.04 15.58 16.85
N GLN A 396 -8.08 15.12 15.61
CA GLN A 396 -8.05 13.69 15.29
C GLN A 396 -6.74 13.03 15.78
N ASN A 397 -5.60 13.65 15.52
CA ASN A 397 -4.30 13.14 15.99
C ASN A 397 -4.22 13.06 17.52
N LYS A 398 -4.77 14.06 18.21
CA LYS A 398 -4.82 14.06 19.68
C LYS A 398 -5.67 12.90 20.21
N LEU A 399 -6.81 12.66 19.61
CA LEU A 399 -7.70 11.57 20.00
C LEU A 399 -7.07 10.19 19.73
N CYS A 400 -6.41 10.01 18.59
CA CYS A 400 -5.65 8.80 18.26
C CYS A 400 -4.55 8.57 19.30
N TYR A 401 -3.70 9.55 19.54
CA TYR A 401 -2.63 9.48 20.54
C TYR A 401 -3.14 9.09 21.93
N GLN A 402 -4.21 9.76 22.37
CA GLN A 402 -4.80 9.52 23.69
C GLN A 402 -5.38 8.11 23.81
N ALA A 403 -6.04 7.63 22.78
CA ALA A 403 -6.57 6.27 22.74
C ALA A 403 -5.43 5.23 22.75
N MET A 404 -4.44 5.40 21.87
CA MET A 404 -3.27 4.53 21.77
C MET A 404 -2.51 4.47 23.11
N ALA A 405 -2.25 5.62 23.75
CA ALA A 405 -1.57 5.65 25.07
C ALA A 405 -2.30 4.82 26.13
N ILE A 406 -3.65 4.87 26.15
CA ILE A 406 -4.44 4.08 27.08
C ILE A 406 -4.31 2.57 26.78
N GLY A 407 -4.34 2.19 25.51
CA GLY A 407 -4.13 0.80 25.08
C GLY A 407 -2.76 0.28 25.50
N THR A 408 -1.72 1.02 25.15
CA THR A 408 -0.34 0.63 25.42
C THR A 408 -0.06 0.51 26.93
N TRP A 409 -0.61 1.39 27.77
CA TRP A 409 -0.49 1.22 29.23
C TRP A 409 -1.17 -0.08 29.73
N LYS A 410 -2.31 -0.48 29.16
CA LYS A 410 -2.98 -1.74 29.52
C LYS A 410 -2.14 -2.95 29.11
N HIS A 411 -1.74 -3.00 27.84
CA HIS A 411 -0.97 -4.10 27.28
C HIS A 411 0.38 -4.27 27.99
N PHE A 412 1.06 -3.16 28.25
CA PHE A 412 2.33 -3.18 28.97
C PHE A 412 2.15 -3.61 30.44
N ALA A 413 1.07 -3.19 31.09
CA ALA A 413 0.77 -3.63 32.45
C ALA A 413 0.55 -5.15 32.51
N ASP A 414 -0.10 -5.73 31.51
CA ASP A 414 -0.30 -7.17 31.42
C ASP A 414 1.02 -7.92 31.19
N ALA A 415 1.89 -7.41 30.31
CA ALA A 415 3.24 -7.95 30.11
C ALA A 415 4.07 -7.90 31.42
N LEU A 416 4.04 -6.78 32.12
CA LEU A 416 4.72 -6.62 33.41
C LEU A 416 4.21 -7.57 34.51
N GLU A 417 2.90 -7.84 34.55
CA GLU A 417 2.32 -8.78 35.51
C GLU A 417 2.81 -10.20 35.26
N ARG A 418 2.90 -10.61 34.00
CA ARG A 418 3.42 -11.92 33.57
C ARG A 418 4.87 -12.15 34.02
N ILE A 419 5.69 -11.10 34.10
CA ILE A 419 7.08 -11.18 34.60
C ILE A 419 7.22 -10.86 36.10
N GLY A 420 6.10 -10.66 36.82
CA GLY A 420 6.08 -10.42 38.26
C GLY A 420 6.40 -8.97 38.69
N LYS A 421 6.42 -8.01 37.77
CA LYS A 421 6.62 -6.57 38.08
C LYS A 421 5.32 -5.89 38.53
N THR A 422 4.60 -6.50 39.48
CA THR A 422 3.22 -6.16 39.87
C THR A 422 3.02 -4.70 40.29
N ALA A 423 4.01 -4.08 40.91
CA ALA A 423 3.91 -2.68 41.33
C ALA A 423 3.85 -1.73 40.11
N LYS A 424 4.71 -1.97 39.09
CA LYS A 424 4.70 -1.22 37.83
C LYS A 424 3.46 -1.53 37.00
N ALA A 425 3.03 -2.79 36.93
CA ALA A 425 1.79 -3.17 36.28
C ALA A 425 0.58 -2.39 36.84
N ARG A 426 0.47 -2.32 38.17
CA ARG A 426 -0.58 -1.52 38.83
C ARG A 426 -0.49 -0.04 38.47
N LEU A 427 0.72 0.52 38.36
CA LEU A 427 0.91 1.93 38.02
C LEU A 427 0.31 2.22 36.61
N TYR A 428 0.67 1.42 35.61
CA TYR A 428 0.21 1.65 34.24
C TYR A 428 -1.28 1.32 34.06
N ARG A 429 -1.82 0.30 34.74
CA ARG A 429 -3.28 0.11 34.80
C ARG A 429 -4.00 1.31 35.40
N ASN A 430 -3.43 1.95 36.43
CA ASN A 430 -3.99 3.17 37.00
C ASN A 430 -3.93 4.34 36.02
N TYR A 431 -2.84 4.49 35.24
CA TYR A 431 -2.74 5.49 34.18
C TYR A 431 -3.86 5.28 33.16
N ALA A 432 -3.98 4.07 32.62
CA ALA A 432 -5.00 3.72 31.66
C ALA A 432 -6.43 3.97 32.17
N THR A 433 -6.75 3.45 33.37
CA THR A 433 -8.09 3.58 33.95
C THR A 433 -8.46 5.05 34.21
N ARG A 434 -7.53 5.83 34.79
CA ARG A 434 -7.77 7.25 35.08
C ARG A 434 -8.00 8.06 33.82
N LYS A 435 -7.15 7.85 32.80
CA LYS A 435 -7.23 8.61 31.56
C LYS A 435 -8.42 8.17 30.68
N ALA A 436 -8.76 6.88 30.65
CA ALA A 436 -9.98 6.41 30.02
C ALA A 436 -11.24 7.03 30.65
N GLN A 437 -11.33 7.04 32.00
CA GLN A 437 -12.44 7.67 32.70
C GLN A 437 -12.51 9.18 32.40
N GLN A 438 -11.36 9.84 32.33
CA GLN A 438 -11.29 11.27 31.98
C GLN A 438 -11.84 11.52 30.57
N LEU A 439 -11.39 10.79 29.56
CA LEU A 439 -11.86 10.95 28.18
C LEU A 439 -13.35 10.65 28.02
N LEU A 440 -13.80 9.52 28.54
CA LEU A 440 -15.21 9.11 28.47
C LEU A 440 -16.12 10.05 29.25
N GLY A 441 -15.60 10.65 30.34
CA GLY A 441 -16.32 11.60 31.19
C GLY A 441 -16.53 12.96 30.54
N THR A 442 -15.82 13.34 29.50
CA THR A 442 -16.00 14.62 28.79
C THR A 442 -17.35 14.72 28.07
N GLY A 443 -18.00 13.58 27.80
CA GLY A 443 -19.29 13.49 27.14
C GLY A 443 -19.26 13.78 25.62
N ASN A 444 -18.17 14.33 25.11
CA ASN A 444 -18.01 14.69 23.69
C ASN A 444 -16.82 13.97 22.99
N PHE A 445 -16.13 13.08 23.71
CA PHE A 445 -15.01 12.35 23.11
C PHE A 445 -15.45 11.53 21.90
N ILE A 446 -16.49 10.71 22.08
CA ILE A 446 -17.03 9.85 21.00
C ILE A 446 -17.52 10.65 19.81
N SER A 447 -18.20 11.77 20.04
CA SER A 447 -18.76 12.60 18.96
C SER A 447 -17.70 13.35 18.14
N LYS A 448 -16.45 13.37 18.59
CA LYS A 448 -15.32 13.99 17.89
C LYS A 448 -14.45 13.00 17.16
N MET A 449 -14.64 11.69 17.38
CA MET A 449 -13.85 10.67 16.72
C MET A 449 -14.19 10.59 15.24
N GLY A 450 -13.17 10.61 14.41
CA GLY A 450 -13.23 10.08 13.06
C GLY A 450 -12.82 8.61 13.05
N MET A 451 -12.66 8.06 11.86
CA MET A 451 -12.36 6.64 11.65
C MET A 451 -11.11 6.16 12.43
N HIS A 452 -10.00 6.91 12.36
CA HIS A 452 -8.74 6.50 13.00
C HIS A 452 -8.83 6.51 14.52
N ALA A 453 -9.39 7.59 15.12
CA ALA A 453 -9.53 7.65 16.58
C ALA A 453 -10.52 6.61 17.09
N ALA A 454 -11.56 6.27 16.32
CA ALA A 454 -12.48 5.21 16.66
C ALA A 454 -11.79 3.85 16.64
N ALA A 455 -10.96 3.56 15.65
CA ALA A 455 -10.18 2.34 15.57
C ALA A 455 -9.21 2.22 16.77
N ASP A 456 -8.43 3.25 17.06
CA ASP A 456 -7.52 3.25 18.21
C ASP A 456 -8.27 3.11 19.54
N ALA A 457 -9.44 3.70 19.67
CA ALA A 457 -10.28 3.59 20.86
C ALA A 457 -10.83 2.16 21.05
N ILE A 458 -11.19 1.48 19.96
CA ILE A 458 -11.60 0.08 19.97
C ILE A 458 -10.42 -0.80 20.37
N ASN A 459 -9.26 -0.65 19.75
CA ASN A 459 -8.04 -1.41 20.03
C ASN A 459 -7.58 -1.21 21.48
N ALA A 460 -7.75 -0.01 22.01
CA ALA A 460 -7.49 0.29 23.43
C ALA A 460 -8.53 -0.32 24.40
N GLY A 461 -9.62 -0.88 23.91
CA GLY A 461 -10.70 -1.38 24.74
C GLY A 461 -11.19 -0.32 25.74
N LEU A 462 -11.48 0.90 25.25
CA LEU A 462 -11.90 2.02 26.10
C LEU A 462 -13.22 1.78 26.83
N THR A 463 -14.05 0.89 26.31
CA THR A 463 -15.32 0.47 26.92
C THR A 463 -15.54 -1.01 26.67
N ASP A 464 -16.31 -1.67 27.52
CA ASP A 464 -16.70 -3.07 27.33
C ASP A 464 -17.70 -3.23 26.17
N ASP A 465 -18.42 -2.17 25.82
CA ASP A 465 -19.32 -2.10 24.69
C ASP A 465 -18.64 -1.41 23.50
N LEU A 466 -17.87 -2.17 22.72
CA LEU A 466 -17.12 -1.68 21.57
C LEU A 466 -18.03 -1.16 20.45
N SER A 467 -19.30 -1.62 20.38
CA SER A 467 -20.26 -1.15 19.38
C SER A 467 -20.53 0.36 19.48
N ARG A 468 -20.35 0.94 20.67
CA ARG A 468 -20.47 2.40 20.87
C ARG A 468 -19.36 3.19 20.20
N LEU A 469 -18.21 2.55 19.97
CA LEU A 469 -17.05 3.15 19.35
C LEU A 469 -16.98 2.85 17.84
N TYR A 470 -17.78 1.89 17.36
CA TYR A 470 -17.77 1.50 15.95
C TYR A 470 -18.38 2.62 15.09
N HIS A 471 -17.50 3.45 14.54
CA HIS A 471 -17.88 4.63 13.78
C HIS A 471 -18.55 4.24 12.44
N PRO A 472 -19.56 4.97 11.95
CA PRO A 472 -20.19 4.69 10.66
C PRO A 472 -19.21 4.57 9.50
N ASP A 473 -18.12 5.35 9.51
CA ASP A 473 -17.09 5.29 8.47
C ASP A 473 -16.32 3.96 8.46
N LEU A 474 -16.26 3.23 9.57
CA LEU A 474 -15.67 1.88 9.61
C LEU A 474 -16.53 0.85 8.87
N ALA A 475 -17.81 1.09 8.73
CA ALA A 475 -18.73 0.22 7.99
C ALA A 475 -18.91 0.64 6.52
N ASP A 476 -18.76 1.92 6.20
CA ASP A 476 -18.99 2.46 4.86
C ASP A 476 -17.82 2.13 3.94
N ARG A 477 -18.06 1.41 2.85
CA ARG A 477 -17.05 0.96 1.90
C ARG A 477 -16.16 2.09 1.37
N LEU A 478 -16.75 3.26 1.14
CA LEU A 478 -16.02 4.39 0.58
C LEU A 478 -15.11 5.07 1.61
N GLN A 479 -15.49 5.01 2.90
CA GLN A 479 -14.85 5.78 3.96
C GLN A 479 -13.89 4.97 4.85
N ARG A 480 -14.09 3.64 4.96
CA ARG A 480 -13.35 2.77 5.90
C ARG A 480 -11.88 2.56 5.55
N LEU A 481 -11.44 2.97 4.35
CA LEU A 481 -10.05 2.82 3.94
C LEU A 481 -9.26 4.08 4.31
N SER A 482 -8.18 3.88 5.05
CA SER A 482 -7.15 4.89 5.22
C SER A 482 -6.42 5.17 3.89
N TYR A 483 -5.64 6.22 3.86
CA TYR A 483 -4.75 6.51 2.74
C TYR A 483 -3.46 5.71 2.80
N SER A 484 -3.09 5.17 3.95
CA SER A 484 -1.95 4.28 4.08
C SER A 484 -2.36 2.87 4.52
N PRO A 485 -1.74 1.83 4.00
CA PRO A 485 -1.92 0.47 4.51
C PRO A 485 -1.41 0.34 5.96
N PHE A 486 -0.51 1.22 6.41
CA PHE A 486 -0.07 1.30 7.80
C PHE A 486 -1.24 1.52 8.77
N ASN A 487 -1.96 2.63 8.60
CA ASN A 487 -3.13 2.90 9.45
C ASN A 487 -4.23 1.86 9.23
N GLN A 488 -4.32 1.30 8.03
CA GLN A 488 -5.31 0.26 7.74
C GLN A 488 -5.08 -1.01 8.56
N CYS A 489 -3.85 -1.33 8.97
CA CYS A 489 -3.58 -2.43 9.90
C CYS A 489 -4.33 -2.24 11.21
N MET A 490 -4.24 -1.05 11.85
CA MET A 490 -4.94 -0.76 13.10
C MET A 490 -6.47 -0.73 12.92
N ILE A 491 -6.93 -0.34 11.74
CA ILE A 491 -8.37 -0.29 11.42
C ILE A 491 -8.95 -1.70 11.28
N ILE A 492 -8.26 -2.62 10.59
CA ILE A 492 -8.74 -4.01 10.47
C ILE A 492 -8.68 -4.75 11.82
N ASP A 493 -7.68 -4.44 12.67
CA ASP A 493 -7.64 -4.94 14.05
C ASP A 493 -8.86 -4.50 14.85
N ALA A 494 -9.22 -3.22 14.74
CA ALA A 494 -10.39 -2.67 15.41
C ALA A 494 -11.70 -3.28 14.89
N MET A 495 -11.82 -3.50 13.58
CA MET A 495 -12.97 -4.18 12.99
C MET A 495 -13.10 -5.60 13.55
N ALA A 496 -12.02 -6.36 13.57
CA ALA A 496 -12.00 -7.72 14.14
C ALA A 496 -12.35 -7.72 15.64
N ALA A 497 -11.74 -6.82 16.43
CA ALA A 497 -12.02 -6.68 17.86
C ALA A 497 -13.48 -6.31 18.14
N ALA A 498 -14.12 -5.56 17.25
CA ALA A 498 -15.55 -5.22 17.35
C ALA A 498 -16.48 -6.31 16.76
N GLY A 499 -15.92 -7.42 16.24
CA GLY A 499 -16.70 -8.55 15.69
C GLY A 499 -17.09 -8.38 14.22
N HIS A 500 -16.48 -7.44 13.50
CA HIS A 500 -16.74 -7.12 12.09
C HIS A 500 -15.61 -7.62 11.17
N HIS A 501 -15.29 -8.91 11.25
CA HIS A 501 -14.28 -9.54 10.40
C HIS A 501 -14.64 -9.45 8.90
N ASP A 502 -15.92 -9.43 8.55
CA ASP A 502 -16.41 -9.24 7.19
C ASP A 502 -15.98 -7.87 6.60
N HIS A 503 -16.10 -6.79 7.37
CA HIS A 503 -15.61 -5.47 6.98
C HIS A 503 -14.07 -5.43 6.89
N ALA A 504 -13.38 -6.13 7.79
CA ALA A 504 -11.92 -6.24 7.75
C ALA A 504 -11.45 -6.95 6.48
N PHE A 505 -12.03 -8.09 6.12
CA PHE A 505 -11.72 -8.79 4.87
C PHE A 505 -12.01 -7.96 3.64
N ALA A 506 -13.16 -7.29 3.59
CA ALA A 506 -13.49 -6.40 2.49
C ALA A 506 -12.47 -5.27 2.36
N SER A 507 -12.02 -4.70 3.47
CA SER A 507 -10.96 -3.67 3.49
C SER A 507 -9.60 -4.23 3.03
N ILE A 508 -9.26 -5.47 3.41
CA ILE A 508 -8.05 -6.16 2.97
C ILE A 508 -8.06 -6.35 1.45
N MET A 509 -9.16 -6.81 0.90
CA MET A 509 -9.30 -6.98 -0.55
C MET A 509 -9.21 -5.66 -1.31
N ASP A 510 -9.83 -4.59 -0.79
CA ASP A 510 -9.79 -3.27 -1.39
C ASP A 510 -8.38 -2.63 -1.28
N MET A 511 -7.72 -2.69 -0.11
CA MET A 511 -6.44 -2.05 0.15
C MET A 511 -5.26 -2.85 -0.43
N TRP A 512 -5.04 -4.05 0.05
CA TRP A 512 -3.86 -4.85 -0.32
C TRP A 512 -4.08 -5.64 -1.60
N GLY A 513 -5.25 -6.24 -1.78
CA GLY A 513 -5.63 -6.89 -3.03
C GLY A 513 -5.65 -5.90 -4.19
N GLY A 514 -6.12 -4.68 -3.95
CA GLY A 514 -6.10 -3.60 -4.93
C GLY A 514 -4.68 -3.23 -5.38
N GLN A 515 -3.70 -3.15 -4.47
CA GLN A 515 -2.30 -2.87 -4.81
C GLN A 515 -1.69 -3.98 -5.68
N ILE A 516 -1.98 -5.24 -5.36
CA ILE A 516 -1.54 -6.38 -6.18
C ILE A 516 -2.20 -6.32 -7.57
N ALA A 517 -3.49 -6.02 -7.64
CA ALA A 517 -4.20 -5.85 -8.91
C ALA A 517 -3.67 -4.67 -9.74
N TYR A 518 -3.11 -3.64 -9.11
CA TYR A 518 -2.39 -2.55 -9.77
C TYR A 518 -1.06 -3.00 -10.39
N GLY A 519 -0.53 -4.11 -9.93
CA GLY A 519 0.76 -4.69 -10.32
C GLY A 519 1.81 -4.65 -9.21
N GLY A 520 1.45 -4.23 -8.00
CA GLY A 520 2.35 -4.22 -6.85
C GLY A 520 2.85 -5.63 -6.51
N THR A 521 4.13 -5.73 -6.22
CA THR A 521 4.79 -6.93 -5.70
C THR A 521 5.41 -6.68 -4.32
N THR A 522 5.19 -5.50 -3.82
CA THR A 522 5.42 -4.94 -2.50
C THR A 522 4.25 -4.04 -2.18
N PHE A 523 4.15 -3.52 -0.97
CA PHE A 523 3.08 -2.60 -0.61
C PHE A 523 3.53 -1.15 -0.66
N PHE A 524 2.58 -0.29 -1.05
CA PHE A 524 2.81 1.12 -1.27
C PHE A 524 2.68 1.91 0.04
N GLU A 525 3.36 3.03 0.11
CA GLU A 525 3.24 3.98 1.22
C GLU A 525 1.81 4.51 1.35
N VAL A 526 1.19 4.85 0.24
CA VAL A 526 -0.22 5.25 0.14
C VAL A 526 -0.88 4.59 -1.05
N TYR A 527 -2.19 4.35 -0.96
CA TYR A 527 -2.95 3.71 -2.03
C TYR A 527 -4.43 4.11 -2.02
N ARG A 528 -5.03 4.11 -3.20
CA ARG A 528 -6.49 4.26 -3.41
C ARG A 528 -6.96 3.22 -4.41
N PRO A 529 -8.01 2.45 -4.11
CA PRO A 529 -8.55 1.44 -5.05
C PRO A 529 -8.93 2.03 -6.41
N ASP A 530 -9.40 3.28 -6.45
CA ASP A 530 -9.75 3.94 -7.71
C ASP A 530 -8.57 4.15 -8.66
N TRP A 531 -7.33 4.06 -8.18
CA TRP A 531 -6.15 4.15 -9.04
C TRP A 531 -6.14 3.05 -10.09
N ASN A 532 -6.67 1.87 -9.77
CA ASN A 532 -6.80 0.77 -10.73
C ASN A 532 -7.71 1.10 -11.92
N ASN A 533 -8.62 2.07 -11.75
CA ASN A 533 -9.56 2.49 -12.80
C ASN A 533 -9.05 3.67 -13.63
N ILE A 534 -8.18 4.50 -13.07
CA ILE A 534 -7.80 5.78 -13.69
C ILE A 534 -6.31 5.86 -14.07
N LEU A 535 -5.48 4.97 -13.57
CA LEU A 535 -4.04 4.96 -13.85
C LEU A 535 -3.65 3.72 -14.66
N PRO A 536 -2.56 3.81 -15.47
CA PRO A 536 -2.05 2.64 -16.15
C PRO A 536 -1.46 1.65 -15.15
N HIS A 537 -1.71 0.38 -15.40
CA HIS A 537 -1.13 -0.71 -14.61
C HIS A 537 0.40 -0.60 -14.51
N ASN A 538 0.94 -0.76 -13.32
CA ASN A 538 2.35 -0.52 -13.01
C ASN A 538 2.87 0.90 -13.36
N GLY A 539 1.99 1.84 -13.60
CA GLY A 539 2.36 3.23 -13.87
C GLY A 539 2.69 4.01 -12.59
N PRO A 540 3.13 5.26 -12.72
CA PRO A 540 3.32 6.13 -11.56
C PRO A 540 1.98 6.41 -10.90
N VAL A 541 1.96 6.38 -9.57
CA VAL A 541 0.84 6.81 -8.75
C VAL A 541 1.08 8.24 -8.25
N PRO A 542 0.06 8.90 -7.68
CA PRO A 542 0.26 10.24 -7.11
C PRO A 542 1.46 10.27 -6.16
N TYR A 543 2.25 11.33 -6.30
CA TYR A 543 3.46 11.65 -5.52
C TYR A 543 4.71 10.79 -5.76
N THR A 544 4.66 9.71 -6.58
CA THR A 544 5.88 8.92 -6.87
C THR A 544 6.96 9.73 -7.55
N GLN A 545 6.61 10.50 -8.57
CA GLN A 545 7.59 11.35 -9.26
C GLN A 545 8.11 12.52 -8.41
N ALA A 546 7.39 12.83 -7.36
CA ALA A 546 7.80 13.79 -6.35
C ALA A 546 8.71 13.18 -5.27
N GLY A 547 8.90 11.86 -5.27
CA GLY A 547 9.68 11.15 -4.27
C GLY A 547 8.98 11.02 -2.92
N HIS A 548 7.65 11.16 -2.87
CA HIS A 548 6.88 11.09 -1.63
C HIS A 548 6.07 9.82 -1.46
N THR A 549 5.94 8.99 -2.48
CA THR A 549 5.26 7.70 -2.39
C THR A 549 6.20 6.59 -2.82
N SER A 550 6.64 5.78 -1.89
CA SER A 550 7.33 4.52 -2.13
C SER A 550 6.34 3.44 -2.57
N LEU A 551 6.76 2.57 -3.49
CA LEU A 551 6.01 1.37 -3.85
C LEU A 551 6.52 0.11 -3.14
N ALA A 552 7.56 0.24 -2.30
CA ALA A 552 8.08 -0.83 -1.45
C ALA A 552 8.21 -0.33 -0.01
N HIS A 553 7.08 -0.29 0.70
CA HIS A 553 6.98 0.30 2.03
C HIS A 553 6.46 -0.73 3.05
N PRO A 554 7.35 -1.39 3.82
CA PRO A 554 6.98 -2.54 4.67
C PRO A 554 6.04 -2.19 5.82
N TRP A 555 5.73 -0.92 6.07
CA TRP A 555 4.71 -0.55 7.04
C TRP A 555 3.31 -1.10 6.70
N GLY A 556 3.06 -1.50 5.43
CA GLY A 556 1.85 -2.19 5.01
C GLY A 556 1.81 -3.69 5.35
N ALA A 557 2.91 -4.25 5.86
CA ALA A 557 3.03 -5.71 6.02
C ALA A 557 2.27 -6.29 7.21
N GLY A 558 1.73 -5.47 8.11
CA GLY A 558 0.98 -5.94 9.29
C GLY A 558 -0.22 -6.84 8.96
N VAL A 559 -0.76 -6.73 7.75
CA VAL A 559 -1.83 -7.61 7.26
C VAL A 559 -1.45 -9.09 7.29
N LEU A 560 -0.17 -9.44 7.17
CA LEU A 560 0.34 -10.81 7.29
C LEU A 560 0.06 -11.38 8.69
N ALA A 561 0.39 -10.62 9.72
CA ALA A 561 0.11 -11.02 11.10
C ALA A 561 -1.41 -11.15 11.30
N TRP A 562 -2.20 -10.21 10.80
CA TRP A 562 -3.66 -10.24 10.89
C TRP A 562 -4.25 -11.50 10.21
N LEU A 563 -3.83 -11.84 8.99
CA LEU A 563 -4.29 -13.06 8.30
C LEU A 563 -3.93 -14.33 9.07
N THR A 564 -2.77 -14.36 9.71
CA THR A 564 -2.35 -15.49 10.54
C THR A 564 -3.14 -15.56 11.86
N GLU A 565 -3.36 -14.40 12.51
CA GLU A 565 -3.99 -14.32 13.81
C GLU A 565 -5.52 -14.43 13.78
N GLU A 566 -6.14 -13.92 12.68
CA GLU A 566 -7.60 -13.84 12.56
C GLU A 566 -8.16 -14.82 11.51
N MET A 567 -7.52 -14.99 10.33
CA MET A 567 -8.03 -15.91 9.32
C MET A 567 -7.59 -17.36 9.57
N LEU A 568 -6.29 -17.62 9.78
CA LEU A 568 -5.83 -18.93 10.24
C LEU A 568 -6.20 -19.14 11.72
N GLY A 569 -6.34 -18.05 12.46
CA GLY A 569 -6.82 -18.00 13.83
C GLY A 569 -5.73 -18.20 14.89
N VAL A 570 -4.48 -18.38 14.52
CA VAL A 570 -3.38 -18.74 15.43
C VAL A 570 -2.75 -17.50 16.04
N LYS A 571 -2.97 -17.29 17.34
CA LYS A 571 -2.47 -16.14 18.10
C LYS A 571 -1.97 -16.54 19.49
N PRO A 572 -0.79 -16.06 19.96
CA PRO A 572 -0.34 -16.33 21.32
C PRO A 572 -1.26 -15.68 22.34
N THR A 573 -1.61 -16.42 23.39
CA THR A 573 -2.33 -15.92 24.56
C THR A 573 -1.46 -15.86 25.80
N ALA A 574 -0.27 -16.49 25.72
CA ALA A 574 0.79 -16.35 26.69
C ALA A 574 2.15 -16.32 25.98
N PRO A 575 3.19 -15.73 26.62
CA PRO A 575 4.49 -15.56 26.02
C PRO A 575 5.08 -16.85 25.45
N GLY A 576 5.70 -16.75 24.26
CA GLY A 576 6.31 -17.87 23.56
C GLY A 576 5.31 -18.93 23.10
N PHE A 577 4.02 -18.59 22.94
CA PHE A 577 2.97 -19.56 22.62
C PHE A 577 2.80 -20.69 23.65
N SER A 578 3.21 -20.48 24.91
CA SER A 578 2.96 -21.47 25.95
C SER A 578 1.47 -21.78 26.11
N THR A 579 0.60 -20.82 25.86
CA THR A 579 -0.79 -21.01 25.47
C THR A 579 -1.12 -20.16 24.25
N PHE A 580 -2.00 -20.65 23.39
CA PHE A 580 -2.43 -19.95 22.19
C PHE A 580 -3.89 -20.25 21.85
N ARG A 581 -4.52 -19.36 21.08
CA ARG A 581 -5.83 -19.59 20.48
C ARG A 581 -5.69 -20.05 19.02
N VAL A 582 -6.67 -20.81 18.56
CA VAL A 582 -6.87 -21.11 17.15
C VAL A 582 -8.35 -20.86 16.86
N HIS A 583 -8.69 -19.63 16.49
CA HIS A 583 -10.05 -19.14 16.28
C HIS A 583 -10.17 -18.51 14.89
N PRO A 584 -10.42 -19.31 13.85
CA PRO A 584 -10.39 -18.81 12.47
C PRO A 584 -11.70 -18.14 12.06
N HIS A 585 -11.58 -17.06 11.28
CA HIS A 585 -12.71 -16.37 10.64
C HIS A 585 -12.49 -16.33 9.12
N PHE A 586 -13.50 -16.71 8.34
CA PHE A 586 -13.41 -16.70 6.88
C PHE A 586 -14.37 -15.72 6.22
N CYS A 587 -15.55 -15.48 6.80
CA CYS A 587 -16.56 -14.55 6.33
C CYS A 587 -16.90 -14.72 4.82
N GLY A 588 -16.81 -15.96 4.33
CA GLY A 588 -17.04 -16.30 2.93
C GLY A 588 -15.88 -16.01 1.98
N TYR A 589 -14.79 -15.40 2.42
CA TYR A 589 -13.63 -15.10 1.57
C TYR A 589 -12.75 -16.31 1.28
N ALA A 590 -12.85 -17.37 2.07
CA ALA A 590 -12.30 -18.69 1.78
C ALA A 590 -13.19 -19.77 2.40
N ARG A 591 -13.03 -21.01 1.93
CA ARG A 591 -13.66 -22.20 2.49
C ARG A 591 -12.64 -23.23 2.96
N ARG A 592 -11.40 -23.06 2.53
CA ARG A 592 -10.24 -23.87 2.92
C ARG A 592 -9.10 -22.95 3.29
N VAL A 593 -8.56 -23.16 4.47
CA VAL A 593 -7.39 -22.42 4.96
C VAL A 593 -6.48 -23.39 5.68
N LYS A 594 -5.18 -23.32 5.40
CA LYS A 594 -4.15 -24.07 6.11
C LYS A 594 -2.91 -23.22 6.31
N GLY A 595 -2.17 -23.48 7.36
CA GLY A 595 -0.89 -22.78 7.58
C GLY A 595 -0.10 -23.40 8.71
N ASP A 596 1.18 -23.08 8.69
CA ASP A 596 2.15 -23.40 9.70
C ASP A 596 2.57 -22.11 10.42
N VAL A 597 2.66 -22.14 11.74
CA VAL A 597 3.16 -21.03 12.56
C VAL A 597 4.32 -21.54 13.40
N SER A 598 5.50 -21.00 13.15
CA SER A 598 6.70 -21.34 13.93
C SER A 598 6.68 -20.66 15.29
N THR A 599 6.98 -21.43 16.33
CA THR A 599 7.05 -20.95 17.70
C THR A 599 8.33 -21.45 18.38
N PRO A 600 8.72 -20.90 19.54
CA PRO A 600 9.82 -21.43 20.32
C PRO A 600 9.67 -22.91 20.76
N HIS A 601 8.43 -23.42 20.73
CA HIS A 601 8.11 -24.81 21.13
C HIS A 601 7.98 -25.77 19.95
N GLY A 602 8.06 -25.29 18.71
CA GLY A 602 7.85 -26.07 17.50
C GLY A 602 6.80 -25.43 16.59
N ILE A 603 6.35 -26.16 15.61
CA ILE A 603 5.43 -25.64 14.58
C ILE A 603 3.98 -26.00 14.95
N ILE A 604 3.13 -25.00 15.07
CA ILE A 604 1.67 -25.16 15.09
C ILE A 604 1.24 -25.34 13.64
N ARG A 605 0.52 -26.43 13.33
CA ARG A 605 -0.11 -26.63 12.03
C ARG A 605 -1.60 -26.63 12.21
N ALA A 606 -2.29 -25.79 11.44
CA ALA A 606 -3.74 -25.73 11.44
C ALA A 606 -4.28 -25.84 10.00
N SER A 607 -5.34 -26.61 9.84
CA SER A 607 -6.02 -26.75 8.55
C SER A 607 -7.52 -26.87 8.76
N PHE A 608 -8.25 -26.14 7.93
CA PHE A 608 -9.70 -26.07 7.94
C PHE A 608 -10.24 -26.28 6.53
N ASP A 609 -11.16 -27.20 6.36
CA ASP A 609 -11.93 -27.41 5.14
C ASP A 609 -13.42 -27.44 5.48
N LEU A 610 -14.12 -26.36 5.23
CA LEU A 610 -15.56 -26.25 5.46
C LEU A 610 -16.38 -27.08 4.48
N VAL A 611 -15.80 -27.43 3.32
CA VAL A 611 -16.51 -28.20 2.29
C VAL A 611 -16.59 -29.68 2.65
N SER A 612 -15.47 -30.25 3.09
CA SER A 612 -15.41 -31.65 3.54
C SER A 612 -15.73 -31.84 5.02
N GLY A 613 -15.64 -30.78 5.82
CA GLY A 613 -15.74 -30.84 7.27
C GLY A 613 -14.51 -31.44 7.96
N GLN A 614 -13.39 -31.59 7.21
CA GLN A 614 -12.13 -32.12 7.76
C GLN A 614 -11.23 -30.99 8.24
N HIS A 615 -10.89 -31.01 9.53
CA HIS A 615 -9.94 -30.08 10.09
C HIS A 615 -8.79 -30.81 10.78
N THR A 616 -7.63 -30.19 10.86
CA THR A 616 -6.48 -30.75 11.60
C THR A 616 -5.81 -29.68 12.45
N LEU A 617 -5.22 -30.08 13.55
CA LEU A 617 -4.41 -29.22 14.41
C LEU A 617 -3.24 -30.02 15.00
N SER A 618 -2.03 -29.49 14.86
CA SER A 618 -0.84 -29.94 15.57
C SER A 618 -0.50 -28.96 16.69
N VAL A 619 -0.47 -29.44 17.91
CA VAL A 619 -0.14 -28.65 19.12
C VAL A 619 1.25 -29.06 19.60
N PRO A 620 2.25 -28.16 19.58
CA PRO A 620 3.62 -28.47 19.98
C PRO A 620 3.74 -28.89 21.44
N ASP A 621 4.83 -29.62 21.77
CA ASP A 621 5.13 -30.03 23.12
C ASP A 621 5.20 -28.84 24.10
N SER A 622 4.70 -29.06 25.31
CA SER A 622 4.69 -28.05 26.38
C SER A 622 3.84 -26.82 26.10
N THR A 623 2.89 -26.91 25.16
CA THR A 623 1.92 -25.85 24.88
C THR A 623 0.49 -26.33 25.05
N VAL A 624 -0.45 -25.38 25.13
CA VAL A 624 -1.89 -25.64 25.23
C VAL A 624 -2.65 -24.77 24.25
N ALA A 625 -3.51 -25.39 23.44
CA ALA A 625 -4.34 -24.68 22.48
C ALA A 625 -5.78 -24.51 22.99
N ASN A 626 -6.34 -23.32 22.81
CA ASN A 626 -7.77 -23.07 22.84
C ASN A 626 -8.27 -23.04 21.40
N TYR A 627 -8.96 -24.11 21.00
CA TYR A 627 -9.35 -24.35 19.63
C TYR A 627 -10.83 -24.05 19.41
N ALA A 628 -11.17 -23.44 18.30
CA ALA A 628 -12.54 -23.16 17.90
C ALA A 628 -12.80 -23.63 16.47
N ILE A 629 -13.86 -24.43 16.31
CA ILE A 629 -14.34 -24.85 14.99
C ILE A 629 -15.30 -23.77 14.47
N PRO A 630 -15.03 -23.14 13.32
CA PRO A 630 -15.84 -22.05 12.81
C PRO A 630 -17.18 -22.57 12.28
N ARG A 631 -18.25 -21.83 12.53
CA ARG A 631 -19.57 -22.12 11.99
C ARG A 631 -19.81 -21.48 10.63
N GLU A 632 -19.29 -20.30 10.41
CA GLU A 632 -19.43 -19.53 9.15
C GLU A 632 -20.89 -19.49 8.63
N GLY A 633 -21.83 -19.23 9.54
CA GLY A 633 -23.26 -19.20 9.24
C GLY A 633 -23.94 -20.57 9.19
N MET A 634 -23.19 -21.66 9.34
CA MET A 634 -23.71 -23.03 9.30
C MET A 634 -24.03 -23.57 10.69
N GLY A 635 -24.94 -24.54 10.78
CA GLY A 635 -25.12 -25.34 11.95
C GLY A 635 -24.07 -26.45 12.05
N ILE A 636 -23.70 -26.87 13.26
CA ILE A 636 -22.89 -28.05 13.52
C ILE A 636 -23.78 -29.10 14.24
N THR A 637 -23.93 -30.28 13.66
CA THR A 637 -24.76 -31.38 14.25
C THR A 637 -23.94 -32.33 15.10
N SER A 638 -22.69 -32.57 14.75
CA SER A 638 -21.76 -33.39 15.53
C SER A 638 -20.31 -33.10 15.12
N VAL A 639 -19.41 -33.38 16.04
CA VAL A 639 -17.95 -33.28 15.84
C VAL A 639 -17.34 -34.58 16.35
N LEU A 640 -16.50 -35.21 15.50
CA LEU A 640 -15.62 -36.30 15.94
C LEU A 640 -14.20 -35.73 16.05
N MET A 641 -13.55 -35.92 17.18
CA MET A 641 -12.14 -35.62 17.41
C MET A 641 -11.38 -36.95 17.49
N ASN A 642 -10.44 -37.19 16.62
CA ASN A 642 -9.69 -38.45 16.49
C ASN A 642 -10.65 -39.67 16.42
N GLY A 643 -11.75 -39.52 15.66
CA GLY A 643 -12.77 -40.54 15.46
C GLY A 643 -13.74 -40.73 16.63
N GLN A 644 -13.68 -39.94 17.69
CA GLN A 644 -14.56 -40.01 18.85
C GLN A 644 -15.44 -38.77 18.95
N ALA A 645 -16.72 -38.96 19.21
CA ALA A 645 -17.65 -37.84 19.38
C ALA A 645 -17.25 -36.97 20.57
N VAL A 646 -17.23 -35.67 20.39
CA VAL A 646 -16.92 -34.70 21.45
C VAL A 646 -18.04 -33.67 21.58
N SER A 647 -18.16 -33.14 22.80
CA SER A 647 -19.04 -32.02 23.10
C SER A 647 -18.21 -30.75 23.25
N PRO A 648 -18.76 -29.58 22.92
CA PRO A 648 -18.02 -28.33 23.10
C PRO A 648 -17.80 -28.01 24.56
N SER A 649 -16.70 -27.38 24.93
CA SER A 649 -16.53 -26.75 26.24
C SER A 649 -17.47 -25.54 26.41
N ARG A 650 -17.75 -24.85 25.33
CA ARG A 650 -18.76 -23.80 25.13
C ARG A 650 -19.06 -23.63 23.64
N GLU A 651 -20.18 -23.01 23.31
CA GLU A 651 -20.53 -22.68 21.92
C GLU A 651 -21.30 -21.35 21.86
N ASP A 652 -21.20 -20.69 20.71
CA ASP A 652 -21.96 -19.51 20.38
C ASP A 652 -22.37 -19.52 18.90
N GLU A 653 -22.81 -18.38 18.37
CA GLU A 653 -23.23 -18.26 16.97
C GLU A 653 -22.06 -18.42 15.98
N GLN A 654 -20.82 -18.13 16.42
CA GLN A 654 -19.64 -18.16 15.56
C GLN A 654 -18.87 -19.48 15.64
N PHE A 655 -18.81 -20.11 16.85
CA PHE A 655 -17.88 -21.21 17.08
C PHE A 655 -18.46 -22.34 17.93
N PHE A 656 -17.85 -23.52 17.72
CA PHE A 656 -17.87 -24.66 18.60
C PHE A 656 -16.48 -24.79 19.25
N TYR A 657 -16.36 -24.54 20.55
CA TYR A 657 -15.07 -24.44 21.25
C TYR A 657 -14.62 -25.74 21.89
N LEU A 658 -13.32 -26.01 21.80
CA LEU A 658 -12.61 -27.10 22.47
C LEU A 658 -11.40 -26.49 23.19
N ASP A 659 -11.60 -26.07 24.43
CA ASP A 659 -10.56 -25.40 25.21
C ASP A 659 -9.57 -26.41 25.80
N SER A 660 -8.32 -25.93 26.02
CA SER A 660 -7.25 -26.67 26.75
C SER A 660 -6.81 -27.97 26.07
N LEU A 661 -6.70 -27.98 24.74
CA LEU A 661 -6.10 -29.11 24.03
C LEU A 661 -4.59 -29.14 24.33
N ALA A 662 -4.15 -30.30 24.86
CA ALA A 662 -2.75 -30.54 25.19
C ALA A 662 -1.91 -30.78 23.93
N ALA A 663 -0.58 -30.89 24.09
CA ALA A 663 0.32 -31.26 23.00
C ALA A 663 -0.11 -32.56 22.31
N GLY A 664 -0.13 -32.59 20.98
CA GLY A 664 -0.57 -33.74 20.19
C GLY A 664 -1.11 -33.39 18.82
N GLU A 665 -1.45 -34.43 18.06
CA GLU A 665 -2.05 -34.31 16.72
C GLU A 665 -3.54 -34.57 16.80
N TYR A 666 -4.34 -33.67 16.24
CA TYR A 666 -5.80 -33.73 16.27
C TYR A 666 -6.35 -33.72 14.83
N THR A 667 -7.32 -34.61 14.60
CA THR A 667 -8.18 -34.59 13.41
C THR A 667 -9.61 -34.39 13.83
N PHE A 668 -10.34 -33.58 13.12
CA PHE A 668 -11.74 -33.29 13.39
C PHE A 668 -12.58 -33.60 12.15
N GLU A 669 -13.66 -34.31 12.35
CA GLU A 669 -14.71 -34.50 11.34
C GLU A 669 -15.93 -33.72 11.80
N VAL A 670 -16.25 -32.65 11.10
CA VAL A 670 -17.32 -31.73 11.45
C VAL A 670 -18.50 -31.92 10.51
N TYR A 671 -19.66 -32.20 11.05
CA TYR A 671 -20.88 -32.38 10.25
C TYR A 671 -21.67 -31.08 10.24
N TYR A 672 -21.41 -30.29 9.19
CA TYR A 672 -22.07 -29.02 8.96
C TYR A 672 -23.47 -29.19 8.35
N THR A 673 -24.37 -28.24 8.61
CA THR A 673 -25.70 -28.10 7.99
C THR A 673 -25.94 -26.65 7.57
N GLY A 674 -26.65 -26.45 6.46
CA GLY A 674 -26.89 -25.13 5.89
C GLY A 674 -25.85 -24.77 4.85
N THR A 675 -25.76 -23.48 4.55
CA THR A 675 -24.82 -22.91 3.60
C THR A 675 -23.89 -21.95 4.31
N PRO A 676 -22.59 -21.93 4.01
CA PRO A 676 -21.67 -20.98 4.60
C PRO A 676 -21.99 -19.54 4.17
N THR A 677 -21.54 -18.60 4.98
CA THR A 677 -21.59 -17.15 4.71
C THR A 677 -20.93 -16.84 3.35
N GLU A 678 -21.48 -15.91 2.61
CA GLU A 678 -20.87 -15.36 1.40
C GLU A 678 -20.14 -14.06 1.73
N PRO A 679 -19.12 -13.68 0.93
CA PRO A 679 -18.39 -12.43 1.12
C PRO A 679 -19.32 -11.23 1.08
N LEU A 680 -18.96 -10.19 1.81
CA LEU A 680 -19.67 -8.92 1.83
C LEU A 680 -19.77 -8.34 0.40
N GLN A 681 -21.00 -8.05 -0.03
CA GLN A 681 -21.28 -7.45 -1.34
C GLN A 681 -21.64 -5.98 -1.14
N GLU A 682 -20.83 -5.09 -1.66
CA GLU A 682 -21.01 -3.66 -1.48
C GLU A 682 -20.77 -2.89 -2.77
N GLU A 683 -21.42 -1.75 -2.90
CA GLU A 683 -21.22 -0.80 -3.98
C GLU A 683 -20.72 0.55 -3.42
N TYR A 684 -19.95 1.29 -4.22
CA TYR A 684 -19.60 2.67 -3.90
C TYR A 684 -20.79 3.59 -4.11
N ILE A 685 -21.16 4.34 -3.07
CA ILE A 685 -22.24 5.34 -3.14
C ILE A 685 -21.61 6.70 -2.92
N TYR A 686 -21.61 7.53 -3.97
CA TYR A 686 -21.06 8.87 -3.92
C TYR A 686 -22.17 9.90 -3.65
N ALA A 687 -21.92 10.81 -2.69
CA ALA A 687 -22.86 11.87 -2.33
C ALA A 687 -22.87 13.03 -3.34
N ALA A 688 -21.75 13.27 -4.00
CA ALA A 688 -21.64 14.22 -5.10
C ALA A 688 -21.64 13.48 -6.46
N GLN A 689 -22.08 14.16 -7.51
CA GLN A 689 -22.07 13.62 -8.86
C GLN A 689 -20.96 14.27 -9.69
N LEU A 690 -20.14 13.46 -10.34
CA LEU A 690 -19.30 13.89 -11.44
C LEU A 690 -20.21 13.97 -12.70
N LEU A 691 -20.46 15.18 -13.18
CA LEU A 691 -21.39 15.43 -14.30
C LEU A 691 -20.69 15.40 -15.66
N ASP A 692 -19.43 15.89 -15.73
CA ASP A 692 -18.72 16.04 -16.99
C ASP A 692 -17.22 16.21 -16.78
N VAL A 693 -16.42 15.79 -17.76
CA VAL A 693 -15.00 16.16 -17.92
C VAL A 693 -14.86 16.71 -19.33
N ASP A 694 -14.82 18.02 -19.45
CA ASP A 694 -14.97 18.75 -20.71
C ASP A 694 -13.60 19.26 -21.19
N TYR A 695 -13.13 18.68 -22.27
CA TYR A 695 -11.89 19.05 -22.98
C TYR A 695 -12.14 19.99 -24.15
N GLU A 696 -13.40 20.36 -24.47
CA GLU A 696 -13.76 21.05 -25.70
C GLU A 696 -14.07 22.54 -25.49
N THR A 697 -14.56 22.94 -24.35
CA THR A 697 -14.94 24.35 -24.07
C THR A 697 -13.74 25.27 -23.96
N HIS A 698 -12.56 24.72 -23.61
CA HIS A 698 -11.32 25.50 -23.49
C HIS A 698 -11.50 26.76 -22.61
N GLY A 699 -10.96 27.88 -23.00
CA GLY A 699 -11.11 29.17 -22.31
C GLY A 699 -12.46 29.87 -22.46
N GLU A 700 -13.41 29.32 -23.23
CA GLU A 700 -14.71 29.93 -23.51
C GLU A 700 -15.79 29.59 -22.46
N TRP A 701 -15.39 29.64 -21.17
CA TRP A 701 -16.25 29.27 -20.03
C TRP A 701 -17.64 29.94 -20.04
N TYR A 702 -17.71 31.21 -20.47
CA TYR A 702 -18.92 32.01 -20.54
C TYR A 702 -20.01 31.44 -21.45
N THR A 703 -19.64 30.47 -22.31
CA THR A 703 -20.61 29.78 -23.19
C THR A 703 -21.39 28.69 -22.48
N LYS A 704 -20.81 28.09 -21.45
CA LYS A 704 -21.35 26.87 -20.82
C LYS A 704 -21.40 26.93 -19.28
N TYR A 705 -20.55 27.69 -18.62
CA TYR A 705 -20.35 27.72 -17.19
C TYR A 705 -20.52 29.13 -16.59
N GLY A 706 -20.49 29.24 -15.25
CA GLY A 706 -20.37 30.51 -14.54
C GLY A 706 -21.67 31.34 -14.50
N GLN A 707 -22.81 30.72 -14.64
CA GLN A 707 -24.10 31.47 -14.57
C GLN A 707 -24.33 32.11 -13.22
N ASP A 708 -23.99 31.41 -12.16
CA ASP A 708 -24.22 31.87 -10.79
C ASP A 708 -23.06 32.70 -10.26
N GLY A 709 -21.85 32.47 -10.80
CA GLY A 709 -20.65 33.16 -10.40
C GLY A 709 -19.36 32.44 -10.80
N TYR A 710 -18.23 33.06 -10.48
CA TYR A 710 -16.93 32.52 -10.86
C TYR A 710 -15.82 33.01 -9.95
N PHE A 711 -14.75 32.23 -9.93
CA PHE A 711 -13.47 32.57 -9.31
C PHE A 711 -12.36 32.30 -10.31
N ILE A 712 -11.64 33.35 -10.72
CA ILE A 712 -10.56 33.25 -11.73
C ILE A 712 -9.26 33.69 -11.07
N VAL A 713 -8.29 32.80 -11.02
CA VAL A 713 -6.95 33.07 -10.51
C VAL A 713 -6.29 34.16 -11.35
N GLY A 714 -5.77 35.21 -10.69
CA GLY A 714 -5.10 36.30 -11.37
C GLY A 714 -5.99 37.19 -12.26
N GLY A 715 -7.32 37.03 -12.20
CA GLY A 715 -8.30 37.70 -13.08
C GLY A 715 -8.44 39.21 -12.89
N ASP A 716 -8.05 39.74 -11.71
CA ASP A 716 -8.03 41.19 -11.42
C ASP A 716 -6.60 41.71 -11.31
N ASN A 717 -5.99 42.03 -12.45
CA ASN A 717 -4.65 42.63 -12.53
C ASN A 717 -3.59 41.87 -11.68
N GLY A 718 -3.62 40.54 -11.73
CA GLY A 718 -2.70 39.68 -10.99
C GLY A 718 -3.17 39.36 -9.55
N LYS A 719 -4.39 39.73 -9.21
CA LYS A 719 -5.14 39.25 -8.05
C LYS A 719 -6.28 38.37 -8.49
N ASP A 720 -6.80 37.60 -7.57
CA ASP A 720 -7.95 36.74 -7.86
C ASP A 720 -9.20 37.58 -8.10
N LEU A 721 -9.93 37.21 -9.14
CA LEU A 721 -11.23 37.78 -9.46
C LEU A 721 -12.31 36.84 -8.95
N ALA A 722 -13.07 37.33 -7.94
CA ALA A 722 -14.15 36.58 -7.35
C ALA A 722 -15.49 37.29 -7.53
N VAL A 723 -16.41 36.65 -8.24
CA VAL A 723 -17.83 37.02 -8.30
C VAL A 723 -18.57 35.81 -7.78
N LEU A 724 -18.82 35.78 -6.47
CA LEU A 724 -19.36 34.59 -5.81
C LEU A 724 -20.89 34.59 -5.80
N PRO A 725 -21.52 33.43 -5.97
CA PRO A 725 -22.97 33.29 -5.77
C PRO A 725 -23.38 33.63 -4.35
N ASP A 726 -24.62 34.08 -4.16
CA ASP A 726 -25.15 34.43 -2.85
C ASP A 726 -25.09 33.28 -1.81
N TYR A 727 -25.16 32.04 -2.25
CA TYR A 727 -25.07 30.86 -1.38
C TYR A 727 -23.62 30.50 -0.97
N VAL A 728 -22.59 31.02 -1.64
CA VAL A 728 -21.18 30.77 -1.30
C VAL A 728 -20.76 31.78 -0.24
N GLU A 729 -20.24 31.29 0.88
CA GLU A 729 -19.66 32.10 1.96
C GLU A 729 -18.25 32.53 1.60
N SER A 730 -17.40 31.57 1.21
CA SER A 730 -16.00 31.82 0.91
C SER A 730 -15.39 30.75 0.04
N ILE A 731 -14.31 31.11 -0.67
CA ILE A 731 -13.35 30.19 -1.28
C ILE A 731 -12.04 30.39 -0.53
N THR A 732 -11.51 29.31 0.02
CA THR A 732 -10.27 29.34 0.78
C THR A 732 -9.30 28.25 0.33
N PHE A 733 -8.04 28.45 0.64
CA PHE A 733 -6.97 27.55 0.29
C PHE A 733 -6.37 27.01 1.58
N ASP A 734 -6.02 25.75 1.58
CA ASP A 734 -5.32 25.15 2.70
C ASP A 734 -3.82 25.50 2.62
N TYR A 735 -3.22 25.86 3.75
CA TYR A 735 -1.80 26.19 3.83
C TYR A 735 -0.87 25.02 3.59
N ILE A 736 -1.35 23.78 3.71
CA ILE A 736 -0.60 22.54 3.43
C ILE A 736 0.04 22.55 2.07
N CYS A 737 -0.64 23.15 1.10
CA CYS A 737 -0.18 23.16 -0.29
C CYS A 737 0.61 24.41 -0.64
N ASN A 738 0.99 25.18 0.32
CA ASN A 738 1.63 26.46 0.08
C ASN A 738 0.91 27.30 -1.00
N PRO A 739 -0.38 27.56 -0.84
CA PRO A 739 -1.22 28.22 -1.85
C PRO A 739 -0.84 29.69 -2.09
N SER A 740 0.15 30.21 -1.36
CA SER A 740 0.64 31.57 -1.53
C SER A 740 1.38 31.82 -2.83
N TYR A 741 1.64 30.80 -3.63
CA TYR A 741 2.28 30.94 -4.93
C TYR A 741 1.25 31.18 -6.01
N HIS A 742 0.80 32.39 -6.07
CA HIS A 742 0.00 32.90 -7.17
C HIS A 742 0.94 33.24 -8.34
N ARG A 743 0.85 32.50 -9.40
CA ARG A 743 1.70 32.68 -10.57
C ARG A 743 0.87 33.07 -11.77
N THR A 744 1.07 34.30 -12.25
CA THR A 744 0.52 34.73 -13.53
C THR A 744 1.55 34.42 -14.60
N VAL A 745 1.28 33.42 -15.43
CA VAL A 745 2.11 33.07 -16.59
C VAL A 745 1.31 33.35 -17.85
N ILE A 746 1.84 34.18 -18.69
CA ILE A 746 1.28 34.44 -20.01
C ILE A 746 1.98 33.49 -20.97
N ASN A 747 1.33 32.38 -21.30
CA ASN A 747 1.82 31.49 -22.34
C ASN A 747 1.34 32.01 -23.72
N PRO A 748 2.20 32.51 -24.58
CA PRO A 748 1.80 32.94 -25.93
C PRO A 748 1.47 31.76 -26.85
N GLN A 749 1.81 30.53 -26.49
CA GLN A 749 1.69 29.38 -27.39
C GLN A 749 0.36 28.64 -27.29
N ASP A 750 -0.46 28.86 -26.25
CA ASP A 750 -1.77 28.24 -26.12
C ASP A 750 -2.87 29.26 -25.81
N PRO A 751 -3.27 30.05 -26.77
CA PRO A 751 -4.27 31.11 -26.55
C PRO A 751 -5.66 30.58 -26.25
N ILE A 752 -5.98 29.33 -26.58
CA ILE A 752 -7.33 28.76 -26.40
C ILE A 752 -7.65 28.48 -24.94
N ALA A 753 -6.63 28.20 -24.10
CA ALA A 753 -6.81 27.95 -22.67
C ALA A 753 -6.98 29.22 -21.84
N LYS A 754 -6.80 30.42 -22.40
CA LYS A 754 -6.90 31.69 -21.68
C LYS A 754 -8.34 32.04 -21.35
N LEU A 755 -8.57 32.41 -20.10
CA LEU A 755 -9.89 32.78 -19.58
C LEU A 755 -10.15 34.29 -19.76
N PRO A 756 -11.17 34.72 -20.52
CA PRO A 756 -11.63 36.10 -20.45
C PRO A 756 -12.21 36.39 -19.05
N VAL A 757 -11.98 37.61 -18.56
CA VAL A 757 -12.39 37.99 -17.20
C VAL A 757 -13.88 38.36 -17.11
N ASN A 758 -14.53 38.63 -18.23
CA ASN A 758 -15.93 39.00 -18.26
C ASN A 758 -16.84 37.84 -18.73
N PRO A 759 -18.06 37.73 -18.18
CA PRO A 759 -18.99 36.64 -18.50
C PRO A 759 -19.64 36.78 -19.91
N ASP A 760 -19.33 37.83 -20.65
CA ASP A 760 -19.69 37.97 -22.05
C ASP A 760 -18.58 37.62 -23.02
N GLY A 761 -17.45 37.08 -22.50
CA GLY A 761 -16.27 36.70 -23.28
C GLY A 761 -15.36 37.85 -23.61
N THR A 762 -15.64 39.04 -23.10
CA THR A 762 -14.82 40.23 -23.30
C THR A 762 -13.81 40.45 -22.18
N GLY A 763 -13.02 41.48 -22.26
CA GLY A 763 -12.03 41.84 -21.26
C GLY A 763 -10.66 41.22 -21.47
N ALA A 764 -9.80 41.34 -20.47
CA ALA A 764 -8.48 40.75 -20.51
C ALA A 764 -8.58 39.20 -20.49
N LYS A 765 -7.73 38.55 -21.27
CA LYS A 765 -7.58 37.09 -21.21
C LYS A 765 -6.42 36.73 -20.31
N VAL A 766 -6.67 36.01 -19.23
CA VAL A 766 -5.71 35.63 -18.22
C VAL A 766 -5.36 34.14 -18.27
N PHE A 767 -4.18 33.83 -17.81
CA PHE A 767 -3.66 32.48 -17.70
C PHE A 767 -2.80 32.41 -16.43
N ALA A 768 -3.41 32.13 -15.32
CA ALA A 768 -2.79 32.01 -14.01
C ALA A 768 -3.29 30.77 -13.28
N CYS A 769 -2.51 30.27 -12.36
CA CYS A 769 -2.85 29.08 -11.58
C CYS A 769 -2.36 29.20 -10.15
N TYR A 770 -3.04 28.51 -9.26
CA TYR A 770 -2.42 28.04 -8.03
C TYR A 770 -1.70 26.73 -8.31
N TYR A 771 -0.57 26.50 -7.64
CA TYR A 771 0.17 25.25 -7.73
C TYR A 771 0.72 24.83 -6.37
N SER A 772 0.81 23.55 -6.13
CA SER A 772 1.43 23.01 -4.95
C SER A 772 2.94 22.84 -5.15
N ARG A 773 3.72 22.97 -4.10
CA ARG A 773 5.16 22.86 -4.17
C ARG A 773 5.72 21.73 -3.32
N ASP A 774 5.35 21.65 -2.06
CA ASP A 774 6.03 20.74 -1.14
C ASP A 774 5.32 19.38 -0.97
N LEU A 775 4.00 19.35 -0.94
CA LEU A 775 3.22 18.11 -0.81
C LEU A 775 2.54 17.66 -2.11
N HIS A 776 2.84 18.33 -3.20
CA HIS A 776 2.37 18.00 -4.54
C HIS A 776 0.85 17.83 -4.66
N MET A 777 0.10 18.49 -3.80
CA MET A 777 -1.35 18.59 -3.85
C MET A 777 -1.80 20.06 -3.75
N CYS A 778 -2.93 20.37 -4.36
CA CYS A 778 -3.46 21.72 -4.42
C CYS A 778 -4.97 21.69 -4.09
N PRO A 779 -5.41 21.79 -2.82
CA PRO A 779 -6.79 21.85 -2.47
C PRO A 779 -7.39 23.26 -2.54
N VAL A 780 -8.68 23.31 -2.79
CA VAL A 780 -9.52 24.50 -2.67
C VAL A 780 -10.81 24.14 -1.94
N ASP A 781 -11.15 24.94 -0.94
CA ASP A 781 -12.36 24.79 -0.14
C ASP A 781 -13.44 25.75 -0.60
N ILE A 782 -14.60 25.21 -0.89
CA ILE A 782 -15.83 25.96 -1.20
C ILE A 782 -16.75 25.86 0.01
N ARG A 783 -16.91 26.97 0.76
CA ARG A 783 -17.80 27.04 1.90
C ARG A 783 -19.13 27.67 1.50
N LEU A 784 -20.20 27.01 1.86
CA LEU A 784 -21.56 27.52 1.69
C LEU A 784 -22.02 28.17 2.99
N LYS A 785 -22.91 29.19 2.87
CA LYS A 785 -23.59 29.82 4.03
C LYS A 785 -24.61 28.88 4.67
N GLU A 786 -25.26 28.07 3.84
CA GLU A 786 -26.22 27.04 4.22
C GLU A 786 -26.24 25.96 3.13
N GLN A 787 -26.82 24.82 3.40
CA GLN A 787 -26.98 23.74 2.43
C GLN A 787 -27.77 24.24 1.22
N HIS A 788 -27.18 24.13 0.02
CA HIS A 788 -27.73 24.60 -1.23
C HIS A 788 -27.29 23.72 -2.40
N PRO A 789 -28.18 23.14 -3.21
CA PRO A 789 -27.78 22.43 -4.42
C PRO A 789 -27.08 23.34 -5.42
N TYR A 790 -25.92 22.96 -5.89
CA TYR A 790 -25.16 23.72 -6.88
C TYR A 790 -24.33 22.84 -7.80
N THR A 791 -23.87 23.42 -8.90
CA THR A 791 -22.85 22.83 -9.74
C THR A 791 -21.62 23.72 -9.71
N VAL A 792 -20.46 23.09 -9.73
CA VAL A 792 -19.16 23.76 -9.84
C VAL A 792 -18.31 23.06 -10.89
N ALA A 793 -17.70 23.84 -11.78
CA ALA A 793 -16.72 23.38 -12.72
C ALA A 793 -15.35 23.86 -12.26
N LEU A 794 -14.47 22.93 -11.90
CA LEU A 794 -13.05 23.18 -11.69
C LEU A 794 -12.38 23.29 -13.07
N TYR A 795 -11.69 24.38 -13.31
CA TYR A 795 -10.89 24.56 -14.52
C TYR A 795 -9.41 24.35 -14.22
N VAL A 796 -8.79 23.44 -14.96
CA VAL A 796 -7.35 23.18 -14.90
C VAL A 796 -6.73 23.34 -16.29
N ALA A 797 -5.56 23.98 -16.35
CA ALA A 797 -4.85 24.18 -17.60
C ALA A 797 -3.34 24.18 -17.34
N ASP A 798 -2.57 23.62 -18.26
CA ASP A 798 -1.12 23.65 -18.21
C ASP A 798 -0.60 25.01 -18.66
N CYS A 799 -0.08 25.78 -17.70
CA CYS A 799 0.28 27.19 -17.88
C CYS A 799 1.70 27.43 -18.38
N GLU A 800 2.48 26.41 -18.67
CA GLU A 800 3.91 26.61 -18.90
C GLU A 800 4.37 26.17 -20.29
N THR A 801 5.45 26.83 -20.75
CA THR A 801 5.98 26.65 -22.11
C THR A 801 6.95 25.49 -22.25
N LYS A 802 7.41 24.93 -21.16
CA LYS A 802 8.43 23.87 -21.20
C LYS A 802 7.84 22.58 -20.69
N GLY A 803 7.55 21.64 -21.63
CA GLY A 803 7.57 20.19 -21.41
C GLY A 803 6.82 19.64 -20.23
N MET A 804 5.89 20.40 -19.68
CA MET A 804 5.17 20.03 -18.49
C MET A 804 3.93 19.24 -18.90
N ASP A 805 4.11 17.99 -19.23
CA ASP A 805 2.98 17.06 -19.39
C ASP A 805 2.38 16.79 -18.02
N ARG A 806 1.74 17.82 -17.41
CA ARG A 806 1.08 17.65 -16.12
C ARG A 806 -0.03 16.62 -16.22
N ASN A 807 -0.02 15.74 -15.24
CA ASN A 807 -1.04 14.73 -15.01
C ASN A 807 -1.40 14.76 -13.55
N GLN A 808 -2.67 14.83 -13.24
CA GLN A 808 -3.14 14.94 -11.86
C GLN A 808 -4.45 14.18 -11.67
N SER A 809 -4.71 13.73 -10.45
CA SER A 809 -6.01 13.21 -10.05
C SER A 809 -6.75 14.25 -9.22
N ILE A 810 -8.08 14.22 -9.33
CA ILE A 810 -8.97 15.11 -8.60
C ILE A 810 -9.74 14.29 -7.59
N GLU A 811 -9.63 14.64 -6.31
CA GLU A 811 -10.43 14.12 -5.21
C GLU A 811 -11.40 15.18 -4.72
N VAL A 812 -12.58 14.76 -4.30
CA VAL A 812 -13.61 15.66 -3.75
C VAL A 812 -14.10 15.14 -2.41
N PHE A 813 -14.09 16.01 -1.42
CA PHE A 813 -14.49 15.72 -0.05
C PHE A 813 -15.62 16.63 0.41
N ASP A 814 -16.50 16.11 1.26
CA ASP A 814 -17.35 16.95 2.12
C ASP A 814 -16.45 17.71 3.09
N LEU A 815 -16.55 19.03 3.11
CA LEU A 815 -15.62 19.87 3.88
C LEU A 815 -15.84 19.80 5.40
N GLU A 816 -16.97 19.31 5.85
CA GLU A 816 -17.30 19.18 7.27
C GLU A 816 -16.81 17.85 7.84
N THR A 817 -17.03 16.77 7.11
CA THR A 817 -16.69 15.41 7.54
C THR A 817 -15.35 14.93 7.00
N MET A 818 -14.83 15.55 5.96
CA MET A 818 -13.69 15.11 5.15
C MET A 818 -13.88 13.72 4.51
N ASN A 819 -15.11 13.27 4.42
CA ASN A 819 -15.46 12.07 3.70
C ASN A 819 -15.38 12.30 2.19
N ARG A 820 -14.82 11.35 1.46
CA ARG A 820 -14.79 11.39 0.00
C ARG A 820 -16.20 11.25 -0.57
N ILE A 821 -16.58 12.12 -1.48
CA ILE A 821 -17.96 12.24 -1.97
C ILE A 821 -18.11 12.05 -3.48
N ALA A 822 -17.01 11.92 -4.23
CA ALA A 822 -17.03 11.70 -5.67
C ALA A 822 -15.98 10.65 -6.08
N PRO A 823 -16.13 10.00 -7.24
CA PRO A 823 -15.09 9.13 -7.79
C PRO A 823 -13.83 9.93 -8.11
N LEU A 824 -12.65 9.29 -7.99
CA LEU A 824 -11.41 9.88 -8.46
C LEU A 824 -11.47 10.14 -9.96
N THR A 825 -11.00 11.32 -10.37
CA THR A 825 -10.95 11.70 -11.78
C THR A 825 -9.51 12.02 -12.16
N ARG A 826 -8.98 11.36 -13.18
CA ARG A 826 -7.68 11.69 -13.75
C ARG A 826 -7.85 12.75 -14.81
N VAL A 827 -6.95 13.72 -14.82
CA VAL A 827 -6.87 14.76 -15.84
C VAL A 827 -5.45 14.84 -16.39
N ASP A 828 -5.33 14.64 -17.67
CA ASP A 828 -4.11 14.84 -18.46
C ASP A 828 -4.42 15.70 -19.68
N ASN A 829 -3.43 15.97 -20.52
CA ASN A 829 -3.57 16.81 -21.73
C ASN A 829 -4.26 18.16 -21.46
N MET A 830 -3.86 18.83 -20.40
CA MET A 830 -4.46 20.09 -19.94
C MET A 830 -4.08 21.34 -20.75
N LYS A 831 -3.37 21.20 -21.86
CA LYS A 831 -2.87 22.35 -22.65
C LYS A 831 -3.98 23.26 -23.18
N GLY A 832 -5.12 22.70 -23.57
CA GLY A 832 -6.31 23.43 -24.00
C GLY A 832 -7.19 23.93 -22.88
N GLY A 833 -6.93 23.46 -21.66
CA GLY A 833 -7.80 23.64 -20.51
C GLY A 833 -8.93 22.60 -20.44
N VAL A 834 -9.23 22.15 -19.25
CA VAL A 834 -10.20 21.09 -18.97
C VAL A 834 -11.13 21.52 -17.83
N TYR A 835 -12.42 21.26 -17.94
CA TYR A 835 -13.38 21.46 -16.86
C TYR A 835 -13.80 20.11 -16.27
N ILE A 836 -13.73 20.00 -14.97
CA ILE A 836 -14.24 18.87 -14.19
C ILE A 836 -15.46 19.36 -13.41
N VAL A 837 -16.63 18.83 -13.74
CA VAL A 837 -17.90 19.40 -13.29
C VAL A 837 -18.55 18.51 -12.25
N TYR A 838 -18.75 19.06 -11.07
CA TYR A 838 -19.40 18.36 -9.95
C TYR A 838 -20.75 19.00 -9.59
N SER A 839 -21.67 18.19 -9.08
CA SER A 839 -22.88 18.63 -8.41
C SER A 839 -22.91 18.12 -6.98
N TYR A 840 -23.19 19.02 -6.04
CA TYR A 840 -23.31 18.72 -4.63
C TYR A 840 -24.25 19.72 -3.94
N ASN A 841 -24.50 19.54 -2.64
CA ASN A 841 -25.43 20.39 -1.90
C ASN A 841 -24.89 20.91 -0.56
N LYS A 842 -23.62 20.67 -0.26
CA LYS A 842 -22.92 21.14 0.94
C LYS A 842 -21.58 21.73 0.57
N SER A 843 -20.87 22.26 1.57
CA SER A 843 -19.48 22.71 1.40
C SER A 843 -18.59 21.56 0.97
N MET A 844 -17.65 21.80 0.02
CA MET A 844 -16.76 20.78 -0.48
C MET A 844 -15.31 21.26 -0.54
N ARG A 845 -14.38 20.32 -0.41
CA ARG A 845 -12.97 20.45 -0.77
C ARG A 845 -12.74 19.75 -2.10
N ILE A 846 -12.12 20.42 -3.06
CA ILE A 846 -11.61 19.81 -4.27
C ILE A 846 -10.09 19.81 -4.17
N ARG A 847 -9.46 18.67 -4.34
CA ARG A 847 -8.01 18.50 -4.22
C ARG A 847 -7.42 17.94 -5.51
N CYS A 848 -6.49 18.68 -6.10
CA CYS A 848 -5.68 18.25 -7.23
C CYS A 848 -4.42 17.58 -6.71
N ASN A 849 -4.19 16.31 -7.02
CA ASN A 849 -3.03 15.53 -6.61
C ASN A 849 -2.08 15.33 -7.78
N HIS A 850 -0.80 15.59 -7.55
CA HIS A 850 0.24 15.43 -8.56
C HIS A 850 0.49 13.97 -8.90
N ILE A 851 0.48 13.64 -10.19
CA ILE A 851 0.90 12.34 -10.73
C ILE A 851 2.19 12.51 -11.53
N ARG A 852 2.24 13.51 -12.42
CA ARG A 852 3.35 13.74 -13.33
C ARG A 852 3.52 15.24 -13.65
N GLY A 853 4.71 15.63 -14.05
CA GLY A 853 5.08 17.01 -14.31
C GLY A 853 5.59 17.69 -13.03
N ASP A 854 5.67 19.02 -13.01
CA ASP A 854 6.28 19.76 -11.90
C ASP A 854 5.42 19.78 -10.63
N ASN A 855 4.08 19.84 -10.78
CA ASN A 855 3.17 20.03 -9.64
C ASN A 855 1.71 19.86 -10.06
N ALA A 856 0.80 19.83 -9.07
CA ALA A 856 -0.63 19.93 -9.28
C ALA A 856 -1.06 21.40 -9.41
N VAL A 857 -2.06 21.66 -10.23
CA VAL A 857 -2.52 23.03 -10.52
C VAL A 857 -4.04 23.12 -10.61
N TYR A 858 -4.58 24.33 -10.35
CA TYR A 858 -5.90 24.74 -10.83
C TYR A 858 -5.90 26.25 -11.16
N ASN A 859 -6.84 26.67 -12.03
CA ASN A 859 -6.86 27.99 -12.60
C ASN A 859 -8.14 28.77 -12.28
N ALA A 860 -9.30 28.11 -12.16
CA ALA A 860 -10.56 28.77 -11.89
C ALA A 860 -11.62 27.82 -11.35
N LEU A 861 -12.68 28.41 -10.77
CA LEU A 861 -13.93 27.74 -10.42
C LEU A 861 -15.10 28.51 -11.08
N PHE A 862 -16.05 27.78 -11.64
CA PHE A 862 -17.24 28.35 -12.26
C PHE A 862 -18.48 27.71 -11.65
N PHE A 863 -19.38 28.54 -11.15
CA PHE A 863 -20.63 28.11 -10.49
C PHE A 863 -21.81 28.22 -11.46
N GLY A 864 -22.68 27.21 -11.45
CA GLY A 864 -23.78 27.08 -12.37
C GLY A 864 -23.35 26.60 -13.77
N LYS A 865 -24.21 25.76 -14.38
CA LYS A 865 -24.04 25.25 -15.76
C LYS A 865 -25.24 25.74 -16.60
N LYS A 866 -24.96 26.30 -17.79
CA LYS A 866 -25.99 26.74 -18.76
C LYS A 866 -26.73 25.55 -19.35
#